data_eac21b49b0e6f0c908ee2c30b12b6725
#
_entry.id   eac21b49b0e6f0c908ee2c30b12b6725
#
_cell.length_a   1.000
_cell.length_b   1.000
_cell.length_c   1.000
_cell.angle_alpha   90.00
_cell.angle_beta   90.00
_cell.angle_gamma   90.00
#
_symmetry.space_group_name_H-M   'P 1'
#
loop_
_entity.id
_entity.type
_entity.pdbx_description
1 polymer ?
#
loop_
_entity_poly.entity_id
_entity_poly.type
_entity_poly.pdbx_seq_one_letter_code
_entity_poly.pdbx_strand_id
1 'polypeptide(L)'
;MKRLIISLFALAGALCLQAQPGQAQEGGFGGFQLPEIKMEYSKKYSDVDYVGDGKVFHQMDIYMPKEVKASYPVVVHIYGSAWFSNNSKGMADLGTICQALLDAGYAVVTPNHRSSSDALFPGAIHDIKAVVRYVRAHASEYGFDPSFIATSGFSSGGHLASLAATSADVAELEGTEGDNLQFSSAVDAACDWSGPVNPYTINSPMNMGASSPEEAFLGLPKNKVNEKAFRAAAAETYIDADDPPIIIFHGEADNVVPVSQGKEFYEALKHAGVKTEIHLEPQGGHGMNMYSEENLKTMVSFLDDARAAKMRRRPAPAYRTVNPDGSVTFSIRANGAKNVVADICSVKYPMKQDKSGLWKVTTPSLVPGFHYYSLEVDGARFADPVSESFYGCSMMSSALEIPEPDTELFEIQDVPHGDIRLMNYYSEQTGEWRPLQVYVPAGYDRNKKKYPVVYIHHGGGEDHRGWMQQGRVANIMDNLIAQGKAVPMIVVSVNSNVRIPGAVVTGGYSKQSMQPYRTELIDYIIPFVEKNFRVKTGAHNRAMCGLSMGGGQSFYIGLNEPDVFASVGQFSAGIFGGIAEAKPMDFEKEVPGMISRTEEFNKKHDIYYVSCGEQDPRINATRAAVGRMKDAGVEVVFESYPGDHEWQVWRKSFSSFAQKIFGK
;
A
#
# COMPACT_ATOMS: atom_id res chain seq x y z
N MET A 1 48.98 21.20 -4.25
CA MET A 1 48.30 19.98 -4.76
C MET A 1 46.81 20.13 -5.08
N LYS A 2 46.04 21.04 -4.42
CA LYS A 2 44.61 21.27 -4.73
C LYS A 2 44.32 22.02 -6.05
N ARG A 3 45.26 22.72 -6.65
CA ARG A 3 45.05 23.47 -7.92
C ARG A 3 45.26 22.63 -9.21
N LEU A 4 45.80 21.41 -9.12
CA LEU A 4 46.11 20.55 -10.30
C LEU A 4 44.97 19.60 -10.68
N ILE A 5 44.05 19.34 -9.77
CA ILE A 5 42.93 18.38 -9.98
C ILE A 5 41.79 19.03 -10.79
N ILE A 6 41.62 20.34 -10.71
CA ILE A 6 40.52 21.09 -11.35
C ILE A 6 40.71 21.22 -12.87
N SER A 7 41.94 21.20 -13.37
CA SER A 7 42.21 21.33 -14.81
C SER A 7 42.00 20.04 -15.64
N LEU A 8 41.82 18.86 -15.01
CA LEU A 8 41.66 17.60 -15.73
C LEU A 8 40.21 17.31 -16.13
N PHE A 9 39.22 17.81 -15.40
CA PHE A 9 37.82 17.60 -15.76
C PHE A 9 37.34 18.38 -16.99
N ALA A 10 37.91 19.55 -17.23
CA ALA A 10 37.64 20.33 -18.45
C ALA A 10 38.24 19.69 -19.73
N LEU A 11 39.29 18.88 -19.58
CA LEU A 11 39.93 18.18 -20.70
C LEU A 11 39.23 16.87 -21.06
N ALA A 12 38.62 16.17 -20.11
CA ALA A 12 37.88 14.91 -20.39
C ALA A 12 36.59 15.16 -21.20
N GLY A 13 35.88 16.26 -20.95
CA GLY A 13 34.71 16.66 -21.74
C GLY A 13 35.04 17.04 -23.20
N ALA A 14 36.22 17.57 -23.44
CA ALA A 14 36.67 17.93 -24.79
C ALA A 14 37.25 16.75 -25.61
N LEU A 15 37.72 15.69 -24.95
CA LEU A 15 38.31 14.52 -25.61
C LEU A 15 37.28 13.48 -26.06
N CYS A 16 36.06 13.47 -25.53
CA CYS A 16 34.98 12.59 -26.03
C CYS A 16 34.38 13.06 -27.37
N LEU A 17 34.74 14.24 -27.89
CA LEU A 17 34.19 14.83 -29.09
C LEU A 17 34.98 14.52 -30.39
N GLN A 18 36.05 13.70 -30.34
CA GLN A 18 36.87 13.38 -31.53
C GLN A 18 36.90 11.91 -31.92
N ALA A 19 35.98 11.07 -31.48
CA ALA A 19 35.91 9.68 -31.96
C ALA A 19 34.96 9.57 -33.17
N GLN A 20 35.52 9.68 -34.38
CA GLN A 20 34.86 9.17 -35.59
C GLN A 20 34.94 7.63 -35.61
N PRO A 21 33.91 6.90 -36.11
CA PRO A 21 33.95 5.44 -36.16
C PRO A 21 34.84 4.96 -37.30
N GLY A 22 35.93 4.31 -36.94
CA GLY A 22 36.77 3.57 -37.91
C GLY A 22 38.25 3.69 -37.64
N GLN A 23 38.78 2.73 -36.94
CA GLN A 23 40.11 2.11 -36.94
C GLN A 23 40.66 1.94 -35.50
N ALA A 24 40.70 0.68 -35.09
CA ALA A 24 41.49 0.24 -33.97
C ALA A 24 42.97 0.41 -34.31
N GLN A 25 43.70 1.25 -33.57
CA GLN A 25 45.15 1.19 -33.44
C GLN A 25 45.50 1.10 -31.97
N GLU A 26 46.09 -0.04 -31.63
CA GLU A 26 46.80 -0.23 -30.35
C GLU A 26 47.98 0.75 -30.30
N GLY A 27 47.86 1.76 -29.47
CA GLY A 27 48.94 2.69 -29.10
C GLY A 27 48.83 3.05 -27.66
N GLY A 28 49.64 2.42 -26.81
CA GLY A 28 49.68 2.63 -25.36
C GLY A 28 49.99 4.09 -24.99
N PHE A 29 49.05 4.76 -24.38
CA PHE A 29 49.28 5.97 -23.60
C PHE A 29 49.46 5.56 -22.15
N GLY A 30 50.60 5.87 -21.59
CA GLY A 30 50.99 5.56 -20.22
C GLY A 30 49.97 5.98 -19.18
N GLY A 31 49.63 5.04 -18.35
CA GLY A 31 48.87 4.99 -17.14
C GLY A 31 48.53 6.31 -16.41
N PHE A 32 47.52 7.03 -16.85
CA PHE A 32 46.78 7.93 -16.00
C PHE A 32 45.60 7.13 -15.39
N GLN A 33 45.81 6.60 -14.17
CA GLN A 33 44.69 6.14 -13.36
C GLN A 33 43.94 7.40 -12.89
N LEU A 34 42.72 7.55 -13.34
CA LEU A 34 41.79 8.51 -12.71
C LEU A 34 41.72 8.16 -11.21
N PRO A 35 41.75 9.16 -10.29
CA PRO A 35 41.59 8.87 -8.87
C PRO A 35 40.27 8.14 -8.66
N GLU A 36 40.31 7.00 -7.99
CA GLU A 36 39.15 6.20 -7.62
C GLU A 36 38.22 7.08 -6.78
N ILE A 37 37.01 7.36 -7.28
CA ILE A 37 36.00 8.12 -6.55
C ILE A 37 35.49 7.19 -5.45
N LYS A 38 35.96 7.38 -4.22
CA LYS A 38 35.50 6.62 -3.05
C LYS A 38 34.15 7.14 -2.61
N MET A 39 33.09 6.46 -3.04
CA MET A 39 31.77 6.63 -2.45
C MET A 39 31.60 5.75 -1.22
N GLU A 40 30.84 6.26 -0.26
CA GLU A 40 30.49 5.54 0.97
C GLU A 40 29.00 5.15 0.97
N TYR A 41 28.73 3.88 0.84
CA TYR A 41 27.38 3.29 0.81
C TYR A 41 27.34 1.95 1.54
N SER A 42 26.16 1.48 1.94
CA SER A 42 25.99 0.16 2.56
C SER A 42 25.93 -0.97 1.52
N LYS A 43 25.29 -0.72 0.39
CA LYS A 43 25.10 -1.69 -0.70
C LYS A 43 25.01 -0.99 -2.04
N LYS A 44 25.53 -1.65 -3.07
CA LYS A 44 25.36 -1.27 -4.47
C LYS A 44 24.73 -2.41 -5.24
N TYR A 45 23.75 -2.08 -6.07
CA TYR A 45 23.26 -2.97 -7.13
C TYR A 45 23.71 -2.37 -8.46
N SER A 46 24.49 -3.13 -9.22
CA SER A 46 25.08 -2.67 -10.48
C SER A 46 24.30 -3.22 -11.67
N ASP A 47 24.24 -2.43 -12.72
CA ASP A 47 23.72 -2.82 -14.02
C ASP A 47 22.29 -3.41 -13.97
N VAL A 48 21.44 -2.84 -13.11
CA VAL A 48 20.03 -3.22 -12.99
C VAL A 48 19.31 -2.82 -14.29
N ASP A 49 18.81 -3.78 -15.03
CA ASP A 49 18.07 -3.56 -16.28
C ASP A 49 16.62 -3.15 -15.96
N TYR A 50 16.28 -1.88 -16.18
CA TYR A 50 14.96 -1.33 -15.84
C TYR A 50 13.91 -1.52 -16.95
N VAL A 51 14.33 -2.01 -18.13
CA VAL A 51 13.45 -2.34 -19.27
C VAL A 51 13.33 -3.85 -19.47
N GLY A 52 14.41 -4.60 -19.21
CA GLY A 52 14.46 -6.06 -19.38
C GLY A 52 14.94 -6.49 -20.76
N ASP A 53 15.61 -5.60 -21.52
CA ASP A 53 16.04 -5.88 -22.89
C ASP A 53 17.56 -6.13 -23.04
N GLY A 54 18.30 -6.11 -21.96
CA GLY A 54 19.74 -6.37 -21.90
C GLY A 54 20.64 -5.29 -22.48
N LYS A 55 20.09 -4.12 -22.85
CA LYS A 55 20.87 -3.04 -23.43
C LYS A 55 21.54 -2.17 -22.39
N VAL A 56 22.77 -1.76 -22.66
CA VAL A 56 23.57 -0.97 -21.71
C VAL A 56 22.92 0.37 -21.36
N PHE A 57 22.20 0.98 -22.30
CA PHE A 57 21.52 2.24 -22.06
C PHE A 57 20.20 2.11 -21.28
N HIS A 58 19.76 0.88 -21.01
CA HIS A 58 18.63 0.59 -20.11
C HIS A 58 19.08 0.01 -18.76
N GLN A 59 20.36 0.18 -18.42
CA GLN A 59 20.91 -0.23 -17.12
C GLN A 59 21.07 0.96 -16.17
N MET A 60 20.89 0.71 -14.89
CA MET A 60 21.12 1.68 -13.83
C MET A 60 21.90 1.07 -12.67
N ASP A 61 22.57 1.92 -11.88
CA ASP A 61 23.14 1.55 -10.61
C ASP A 61 22.29 2.10 -9.47
N ILE A 62 22.17 1.33 -8.38
CA ILE A 62 21.45 1.72 -7.18
C ILE A 62 22.42 1.71 -6.01
N TYR A 63 22.51 2.80 -5.27
CA TYR A 63 23.34 2.95 -4.10
C TYR A 63 22.49 3.17 -2.86
N MET A 64 22.72 2.39 -1.82
CA MET A 64 21.98 2.45 -0.57
C MET A 64 22.75 3.20 0.50
N PRO A 65 22.11 4.08 1.30
CA PRO A 65 22.74 4.79 2.40
C PRO A 65 23.41 3.85 3.41
N LYS A 66 24.40 4.35 4.15
CA LYS A 66 25.01 3.59 5.27
C LYS A 66 24.05 3.35 6.42
N GLU A 67 23.24 4.35 6.74
CA GLU A 67 22.24 4.23 7.81
C GLU A 67 21.13 3.27 7.39
N VAL A 68 20.88 2.23 8.20
CA VAL A 68 19.82 1.26 7.94
C VAL A 68 18.48 1.81 8.42
N LYS A 69 17.53 1.93 7.49
CA LYS A 69 16.14 2.37 7.73
C LYS A 69 15.15 1.34 7.21
N ALA A 70 13.90 1.41 7.68
CA ALA A 70 12.82 0.56 7.19
C ALA A 70 12.51 0.81 5.71
N SER A 71 12.64 2.08 5.25
CA SER A 71 12.51 2.46 3.84
C SER A 71 13.30 3.75 3.56
N TYR A 72 13.69 3.93 2.30
CA TYR A 72 14.53 5.03 1.85
C TYR A 72 13.81 5.88 0.80
N PRO A 73 13.70 7.21 0.96
CA PRO A 73 13.33 8.08 -0.15
C PRO A 73 14.38 7.99 -1.26
N VAL A 74 13.96 8.17 -2.51
CA VAL A 74 14.82 7.92 -3.66
C VAL A 74 15.09 9.19 -4.43
N VAL A 75 16.33 9.38 -4.88
CA VAL A 75 16.70 10.39 -5.88
C VAL A 75 17.29 9.67 -7.11
N VAL A 76 16.67 9.90 -8.26
CA VAL A 76 17.20 9.47 -9.57
C VAL A 76 18.09 10.60 -10.07
N HIS A 77 19.42 10.39 -10.03
CA HIS A 77 20.41 11.38 -10.46
C HIS A 77 20.95 11.08 -11.85
N ILE A 78 20.79 12.03 -12.77
CA ILE A 78 21.04 11.87 -14.21
C ILE A 78 22.30 12.62 -14.60
N TYR A 79 23.24 11.94 -15.25
CA TYR A 79 24.51 12.53 -15.68
C TYR A 79 24.36 13.54 -16.82
N GLY A 80 25.32 14.46 -16.92
CA GLY A 80 25.47 15.36 -18.04
C GLY A 80 26.34 14.76 -19.14
N SER A 81 25.92 14.89 -20.41
CA SER A 81 26.65 14.40 -21.59
C SER A 81 26.30 15.14 -22.87
N ALA A 82 25.58 16.26 -22.80
CA ALA A 82 24.96 16.92 -23.95
C ALA A 82 24.10 15.95 -24.81
N TRP A 83 23.48 14.95 -24.14
CA TRP A 83 22.70 13.83 -24.70
C TRP A 83 23.49 12.89 -25.64
N PHE A 84 24.82 12.94 -25.65
CA PHE A 84 25.64 12.11 -26.54
C PHE A 84 26.08 10.76 -25.95
N SER A 85 25.99 10.57 -24.63
CA SER A 85 26.37 9.32 -23.98
C SER A 85 25.17 8.46 -23.63
N ASN A 86 25.32 7.16 -23.80
CA ASN A 86 24.35 6.13 -23.40
C ASN A 86 24.89 5.19 -22.30
N ASN A 87 26.09 5.47 -21.77
CA ASN A 87 26.74 4.64 -20.74
C ASN A 87 27.64 5.48 -19.83
N SER A 88 27.07 6.48 -19.13
CA SER A 88 27.81 7.36 -18.22
C SER A 88 27.26 7.37 -16.79
N LYS A 89 26.45 6.39 -16.38
CA LYS A 89 25.93 6.29 -15.02
C LYS A 89 27.02 6.27 -13.94
N GLY A 90 28.21 5.74 -14.27
CA GLY A 90 29.40 5.74 -13.39
C GLY A 90 30.09 7.10 -13.27
N MET A 91 29.68 8.13 -14.01
CA MET A 91 30.20 9.50 -13.97
C MET A 91 29.14 10.53 -13.52
N ALA A 92 28.06 10.08 -12.90
CA ALA A 92 26.92 10.88 -12.45
C ALA A 92 27.22 11.58 -11.11
N ASP A 93 28.25 12.43 -11.05
CA ASP A 93 28.60 13.26 -9.86
C ASP A 93 28.67 12.47 -8.55
N LEU A 94 29.19 11.24 -8.63
CA LEU A 94 29.14 10.22 -7.58
C LEU A 94 29.77 10.69 -6.26
N GLY A 95 30.95 11.34 -6.32
CA GLY A 95 31.69 11.81 -5.14
C GLY A 95 31.21 13.16 -4.57
N THR A 96 30.18 13.76 -5.14
CA THR A 96 29.63 15.08 -4.76
C THR A 96 28.15 15.00 -4.48
N ILE A 97 27.30 15.22 -5.47
CA ILE A 97 25.84 15.22 -5.35
C ILE A 97 25.34 13.86 -4.81
N CYS A 98 25.77 12.75 -5.42
CA CYS A 98 25.30 11.42 -4.99
C CYS A 98 25.76 11.09 -3.56
N GLN A 99 27.00 11.44 -3.17
CA GLN A 99 27.46 11.21 -1.81
C GLN A 99 26.68 12.06 -0.80
N ALA A 100 26.42 13.32 -1.08
CA ALA A 100 25.62 14.18 -0.20
C ALA A 100 24.19 13.64 0.01
N LEU A 101 23.57 13.10 -1.03
CA LEU A 101 22.26 12.46 -0.95
C LEU A 101 22.29 11.17 -0.11
N LEU A 102 23.31 10.33 -0.30
CA LEU A 102 23.52 9.11 0.50
C LEU A 102 23.73 9.43 1.99
N ASP A 103 24.55 10.44 2.29
CA ASP A 103 24.82 10.89 3.66
C ASP A 103 23.57 11.45 4.34
N ALA A 104 22.65 12.02 3.57
CA ALA A 104 21.34 12.48 4.03
C ALA A 104 20.29 11.35 4.15
N GLY A 105 20.64 10.12 3.75
CA GLY A 105 19.78 8.95 3.89
C GLY A 105 18.82 8.71 2.72
N TYR A 106 19.10 9.30 1.54
CA TYR A 106 18.41 8.97 0.30
C TYR A 106 19.08 7.78 -0.39
N ALA A 107 18.29 6.85 -0.92
CA ALA A 107 18.79 5.92 -1.92
C ALA A 107 19.02 6.68 -3.24
N VAL A 108 20.15 6.41 -3.89
CA VAL A 108 20.52 7.11 -5.14
C VAL A 108 20.49 6.11 -6.29
N VAL A 109 19.77 6.46 -7.34
CA VAL A 109 19.68 5.70 -8.59
C VAL A 109 20.35 6.51 -9.69
N THR A 110 21.37 5.93 -10.35
CA THR A 110 22.05 6.56 -11.48
C THR A 110 21.79 5.76 -12.74
N PRO A 111 20.86 6.21 -13.62
CA PRO A 111 20.52 5.49 -14.84
C PRO A 111 21.44 5.85 -16.00
N ASN A 112 21.65 4.91 -16.92
CA ASN A 112 21.91 5.20 -18.31
C ASN A 112 20.59 5.55 -19.03
N HIS A 113 20.68 6.18 -20.18
CA HIS A 113 19.56 6.47 -21.07
C HIS A 113 20.05 6.46 -22.52
N ARG A 114 19.16 6.36 -23.49
CA ARG A 114 19.49 6.47 -24.91
C ARG A 114 20.15 7.80 -25.21
N SER A 115 21.22 7.75 -25.99
CA SER A 115 21.88 8.95 -26.55
C SER A 115 21.13 9.43 -27.79
N SER A 116 21.51 10.63 -28.28
CA SER A 116 21.01 11.17 -29.55
C SER A 116 21.33 10.29 -30.76
N SER A 117 22.33 9.38 -30.65
CA SER A 117 22.66 8.40 -31.68
C SER A 117 21.80 7.14 -31.60
N ASP A 118 21.26 6.80 -30.43
CA ASP A 118 20.38 5.62 -30.24
C ASP A 118 18.92 5.98 -30.55
N ALA A 119 18.47 7.16 -30.09
CA ALA A 119 17.14 7.67 -30.37
C ALA A 119 17.13 9.22 -30.26
N LEU A 120 16.42 9.87 -31.14
CA LEU A 120 16.13 11.29 -31.06
C LEU A 120 15.12 11.55 -29.92
N PHE A 121 14.96 12.83 -29.52
CA PHE A 121 13.86 13.21 -28.63
C PHE A 121 12.51 12.68 -29.16
N PRO A 122 11.67 12.04 -28.29
CA PRO A 122 11.71 12.00 -26.82
C PRO A 122 12.38 10.75 -26.19
N GLY A 123 13.20 9.99 -26.90
CA GLY A 123 13.76 8.71 -26.42
C GLY A 123 14.37 8.78 -25.01
N ALA A 124 15.24 9.76 -24.74
CA ALA A 124 15.91 9.87 -23.45
C ALA A 124 14.94 10.15 -22.29
N ILE A 125 13.91 10.98 -22.48
CA ILE A 125 12.92 11.24 -21.42
C ILE A 125 12.01 10.02 -21.17
N HIS A 126 11.70 9.25 -22.20
CA HIS A 126 10.99 7.97 -22.03
C HIS A 126 11.75 7.02 -21.14
N ASP A 127 13.08 6.94 -21.28
CA ASP A 127 13.94 6.10 -20.46
C ASP A 127 13.95 6.56 -19.00
N ILE A 128 14.08 7.87 -18.74
CA ILE A 128 14.05 8.40 -17.38
C ILE A 128 12.70 8.15 -16.70
N LYS A 129 11.59 8.30 -17.42
CA LYS A 129 10.26 7.98 -16.91
C LYS A 129 10.09 6.48 -16.64
N ALA A 130 10.68 5.61 -17.48
CA ALA A 130 10.72 4.17 -17.25
C ALA A 130 11.51 3.82 -15.96
N VAL A 131 12.63 4.52 -15.70
CA VAL A 131 13.38 4.38 -14.44
C VAL A 131 12.50 4.73 -13.21
N VAL A 132 11.79 5.86 -13.27
CA VAL A 132 10.90 6.26 -12.15
C VAL A 132 9.79 5.24 -11.93
N ARG A 133 9.18 4.70 -12.99
CA ARG A 133 8.19 3.62 -12.90
C ARG A 133 8.80 2.34 -12.30
N TYR A 134 10.01 1.95 -12.74
CA TYR A 134 10.73 0.81 -12.20
C TYR A 134 11.01 0.96 -10.69
N VAL A 135 11.56 2.10 -10.26
CA VAL A 135 11.85 2.40 -8.85
C VAL A 135 10.58 2.27 -8.00
N ARG A 136 9.45 2.76 -8.49
CA ARG A 136 8.17 2.69 -7.80
C ARG A 136 7.61 1.27 -7.74
N ALA A 137 7.72 0.52 -8.83
CA ALA A 137 7.25 -0.87 -8.93
C ALA A 137 8.03 -1.83 -8.02
N HIS A 138 9.35 -1.64 -7.91
CA HIS A 138 10.26 -2.50 -7.16
C HIS A 138 10.61 -1.95 -5.76
N ALA A 139 9.78 -1.03 -5.24
CA ALA A 139 10.05 -0.37 -3.97
C ALA A 139 10.25 -1.36 -2.81
N SER A 140 9.43 -2.41 -2.72
CA SER A 140 9.56 -3.45 -1.69
C SER A 140 10.83 -4.30 -1.83
N GLU A 141 11.32 -4.51 -3.05
CA GLU A 141 12.51 -5.31 -3.32
C GLU A 141 13.79 -4.64 -2.83
N TYR A 142 13.90 -3.32 -3.05
CA TYR A 142 15.07 -2.53 -2.68
C TYR A 142 14.92 -1.79 -1.36
N GLY A 143 13.75 -1.83 -0.72
CA GLY A 143 13.45 -1.07 0.50
C GLY A 143 13.28 0.42 0.23
N PHE A 144 12.75 0.81 -0.92
CA PHE A 144 12.45 2.20 -1.24
C PHE A 144 11.14 2.67 -0.61
N ASP A 145 11.06 3.98 -0.36
CA ASP A 145 9.82 4.69 -0.04
C ASP A 145 9.19 5.20 -1.35
N PRO A 146 8.20 4.50 -1.92
CA PRO A 146 7.59 4.90 -3.19
C PRO A 146 6.78 6.20 -3.10
N SER A 147 6.58 6.72 -1.89
CA SER A 147 5.85 7.98 -1.67
C SER A 147 6.69 9.23 -1.91
N PHE A 148 8.03 9.08 -2.00
CA PHE A 148 8.92 10.20 -2.34
C PHE A 148 10.04 9.74 -3.27
N ILE A 149 9.89 10.10 -4.55
CA ILE A 149 10.89 9.89 -5.60
C ILE A 149 11.18 11.25 -6.24
N ALA A 150 12.42 11.72 -6.16
CA ALA A 150 12.85 12.95 -6.79
C ALA A 150 13.80 12.67 -7.96
N THR A 151 13.91 13.65 -8.87
CA THR A 151 14.94 13.67 -9.91
C THR A 151 16.01 14.72 -9.58
N SER A 152 17.22 14.46 -9.99
CA SER A 152 18.33 15.41 -9.97
C SER A 152 19.19 15.17 -11.20
N GLY A 153 19.89 16.18 -11.68
CA GLY A 153 20.80 15.98 -12.79
C GLY A 153 21.65 17.19 -13.10
N PHE A 154 22.77 16.94 -13.77
CA PHE A 154 23.70 17.96 -14.20
C PHE A 154 23.64 18.15 -15.72
N SER A 155 23.70 19.40 -16.22
CA SER A 155 23.75 19.72 -17.65
C SER A 155 22.56 19.10 -18.40
N SER A 156 22.77 18.27 -19.46
CA SER A 156 21.68 17.54 -20.12
C SER A 156 20.89 16.63 -19.17
N GLY A 157 21.49 16.16 -18.08
CA GLY A 157 20.78 15.44 -16.99
C GLY A 157 19.88 16.38 -16.19
N GLY A 158 20.28 17.65 -15.97
CA GLY A 158 19.45 18.68 -15.35
C GLY A 158 18.22 19.01 -16.20
N HIS A 159 18.40 19.08 -17.51
CA HIS A 159 17.29 19.21 -18.47
C HIS A 159 16.30 18.02 -18.31
N LEU A 160 16.79 16.77 -18.35
CA LEU A 160 15.93 15.58 -18.24
C LEU A 160 15.24 15.50 -16.87
N ALA A 161 15.93 15.92 -15.79
CA ALA A 161 15.34 15.97 -14.44
C ALA A 161 14.20 16.99 -14.36
N SER A 162 14.42 18.19 -14.93
CA SER A 162 13.43 19.27 -15.01
C SER A 162 12.24 18.87 -15.90
N LEU A 163 12.52 18.28 -17.06
CA LEU A 163 11.46 17.83 -17.99
C LEU A 163 10.62 16.69 -17.36
N ALA A 164 11.23 15.77 -16.63
CA ALA A 164 10.50 14.73 -15.91
C ALA A 164 9.55 15.32 -14.85
N ALA A 165 9.97 16.41 -14.19
CA ALA A 165 9.18 17.07 -13.17
C ALA A 165 7.99 17.85 -13.73
N THR A 166 8.15 18.51 -14.89
CA THR A 166 7.09 19.36 -15.47
C THR A 166 6.18 18.63 -16.45
N SER A 167 6.45 17.37 -16.79
CA SER A 167 5.69 16.62 -17.81
C SER A 167 5.00 15.35 -17.30
N ALA A 168 4.56 15.33 -16.02
CA ALA A 168 4.02 14.13 -15.38
C ALA A 168 2.84 13.50 -16.14
N ASP A 169 1.96 14.32 -16.75
CA ASP A 169 0.73 13.88 -17.40
C ASP A 169 0.77 14.06 -18.93
N VAL A 170 1.97 14.25 -19.52
CA VAL A 170 2.15 14.46 -20.96
C VAL A 170 2.32 13.11 -21.66
N ALA A 171 1.26 12.62 -22.28
CA ALA A 171 1.21 11.28 -22.87
C ALA A 171 2.33 11.00 -23.89
N GLU A 172 2.70 12.01 -24.71
CA GLU A 172 3.76 11.90 -25.72
C GLU A 172 5.15 11.73 -25.11
N LEU A 173 5.33 12.11 -23.83
CA LEU A 173 6.59 12.01 -23.10
C LEU A 173 6.63 10.84 -22.11
N GLU A 174 5.54 10.06 -21.98
CA GLU A 174 5.50 8.92 -21.05
C GLU A 174 6.34 7.72 -21.54
N GLY A 175 6.37 7.45 -22.83
CA GLY A 175 7.01 6.26 -23.39
C GLY A 175 6.31 4.95 -23.02
N THR A 176 6.79 3.88 -23.62
CA THR A 176 6.26 2.52 -23.41
C THR A 176 7.35 1.54 -22.99
N GLU A 177 8.50 2.03 -22.56
CA GLU A 177 9.66 1.24 -22.19
C GLU A 177 9.42 0.49 -20.86
N GLY A 178 9.74 -0.81 -20.86
CA GLY A 178 9.63 -1.72 -19.71
C GLY A 178 8.21 -2.17 -19.38
N ASP A 179 8.10 -3.07 -18.43
CA ASP A 179 6.84 -3.76 -18.05
C ASP A 179 6.05 -3.03 -16.95
N ASN A 180 6.49 -1.86 -16.50
CA ASN A 180 5.95 -1.17 -15.31
C ASN A 180 4.98 -0.03 -15.67
N LEU A 181 4.30 -0.09 -16.80
CA LEU A 181 3.44 0.96 -17.34
C LEU A 181 2.23 1.33 -16.44
N GLN A 182 1.82 0.44 -15.56
CA GLN A 182 0.75 0.68 -14.59
C GLN A 182 1.16 1.58 -13.41
N PHE A 183 2.47 1.87 -13.25
CA PHE A 183 2.98 2.76 -12.22
C PHE A 183 3.18 4.17 -12.77
N SER A 184 2.97 5.18 -11.91
CA SER A 184 3.17 6.58 -12.27
C SER A 184 4.65 6.90 -12.47
N SER A 185 4.98 7.72 -13.47
CA SER A 185 6.30 8.31 -13.70
C SER A 185 6.48 9.67 -13.00
N ALA A 186 5.43 10.21 -12.35
CA ALA A 186 5.49 11.49 -11.66
C ALA A 186 6.54 11.49 -10.55
N VAL A 187 7.24 12.61 -10.39
CA VAL A 187 8.24 12.81 -9.34
C VAL A 187 7.76 13.84 -8.32
N ASP A 188 8.40 13.89 -7.15
CA ASP A 188 7.94 14.65 -5.98
C ASP A 188 8.77 15.89 -5.72
N ALA A 189 9.93 16.00 -6.35
CA ALA A 189 10.80 17.16 -6.39
C ALA A 189 11.81 17.02 -7.53
N ALA A 190 12.42 18.11 -7.95
CA ALA A 190 13.56 18.08 -8.87
C ALA A 190 14.69 19.04 -8.47
N CYS A 191 15.93 18.64 -8.79
CA CYS A 191 17.13 19.46 -8.63
C CYS A 191 17.81 19.62 -9.98
N ASP A 192 17.83 20.82 -10.51
CA ASP A 192 18.49 21.17 -11.75
C ASP A 192 19.87 21.79 -11.49
N TRP A 193 20.90 21.17 -12.00
CA TRP A 193 22.27 21.66 -11.94
C TRP A 193 22.74 22.08 -13.34
N SER A 194 22.67 23.38 -13.64
CA SER A 194 23.08 23.97 -14.93
C SER A 194 22.41 23.31 -16.17
N GLY A 195 21.11 23.01 -16.08
CA GLY A 195 20.38 22.36 -17.17
C GLY A 195 20.05 23.32 -18.31
N PRO A 196 20.21 22.88 -19.60
CA PRO A 196 19.71 23.61 -20.77
C PRO A 196 18.20 23.34 -20.94
N VAL A 197 17.37 23.94 -20.06
CA VAL A 197 15.94 23.63 -19.91
C VAL A 197 15.06 24.02 -21.09
N ASN A 198 15.54 24.92 -21.93
CA ASN A 198 14.86 25.33 -23.17
C ASN A 198 15.80 25.21 -24.38
N PRO A 199 15.78 24.07 -25.10
CA PRO A 199 16.64 23.84 -26.27
C PRO A 199 16.45 24.87 -27.41
N TYR A 200 15.32 25.57 -27.45
CA TYR A 200 15.08 26.59 -28.47
C TYR A 200 15.80 27.92 -28.15
N THR A 201 15.72 28.38 -26.90
CA THR A 201 16.27 29.70 -26.49
C THR A 201 17.75 29.66 -26.13
N ILE A 202 18.31 28.47 -25.86
CA ILE A 202 19.73 28.36 -25.51
C ILE A 202 20.61 28.92 -26.63
N ASN A 203 21.51 29.83 -26.25
CA ASN A 203 22.51 30.39 -27.13
C ASN A 203 23.90 30.17 -26.53
N SER A 204 24.34 28.91 -26.59
CA SER A 204 25.65 28.52 -26.05
C SER A 204 26.77 29.19 -26.79
N PRO A 205 27.74 29.80 -26.08
CA PRO A 205 28.95 30.34 -26.69
C PRO A 205 29.88 29.25 -27.22
N MET A 206 29.64 27.99 -26.90
CA MET A 206 30.44 26.86 -27.35
C MET A 206 30.12 26.50 -28.82
N ASN A 207 31.08 26.71 -29.70
CA ASN A 207 30.95 26.27 -31.09
C ASN A 207 31.36 24.79 -31.19
N MET A 208 30.40 23.93 -31.38
CA MET A 208 30.57 22.46 -31.41
C MET A 208 30.72 21.92 -32.86
N GLY A 209 30.93 22.75 -33.86
CA GLY A 209 31.04 22.34 -35.26
C GLY A 209 29.79 22.63 -36.08
N ALA A 210 29.38 21.68 -36.96
CA ALA A 210 28.30 21.92 -37.94
C ALA A 210 26.88 21.94 -37.36
N SER A 211 26.67 21.38 -36.15
CA SER A 211 25.36 21.38 -35.47
C SER A 211 25.54 21.48 -33.93
N SER A 212 24.60 22.13 -33.26
CA SER A 212 24.58 22.19 -31.81
C SER A 212 24.13 20.87 -31.18
N PRO A 213 24.41 20.65 -29.85
CA PRO A 213 23.91 19.48 -29.14
C PRO A 213 22.38 19.35 -29.22
N GLU A 214 21.66 20.46 -29.13
CA GLU A 214 20.20 20.52 -29.20
C GLU A 214 19.68 20.10 -30.57
N GLU A 215 20.38 20.52 -31.67
CA GLU A 215 20.05 20.08 -33.03
C GLU A 215 20.29 18.60 -33.20
N ALA A 216 21.36 18.05 -32.64
CA ALA A 216 21.63 16.61 -32.66
C ALA A 216 20.58 15.84 -31.83
N PHE A 217 20.17 16.37 -30.69
CA PHE A 217 19.15 15.76 -29.82
C PHE A 217 17.79 15.67 -30.49
N LEU A 218 17.39 16.68 -31.26
CA LEU A 218 16.13 16.67 -31.98
C LEU A 218 16.25 16.12 -33.43
N GLY A 219 17.46 15.99 -33.97
CA GLY A 219 17.67 15.62 -35.40
C GLY A 219 17.21 16.69 -36.37
N LEU A 220 17.08 17.94 -35.94
CA LEU A 220 16.52 19.05 -36.72
C LEU A 220 17.37 20.31 -36.55
N PRO A 221 17.53 21.15 -37.59
CA PRO A 221 18.20 22.43 -37.44
C PRO A 221 17.32 23.41 -36.63
N LYS A 222 17.97 24.18 -35.73
CA LYS A 222 17.31 25.18 -34.90
C LYS A 222 16.94 26.44 -35.70
N ASN A 223 15.68 26.58 -36.05
CA ASN A 223 15.13 27.69 -36.81
C ASN A 223 13.62 27.87 -36.50
N LYS A 224 13.02 28.93 -37.05
CA LYS A 224 11.59 29.24 -36.86
C LYS A 224 10.64 28.15 -37.34
N VAL A 225 11.01 27.39 -38.36
CA VAL A 225 10.17 26.32 -38.90
C VAL A 225 10.06 25.15 -37.89
N ASN A 226 11.15 24.88 -37.18
CA ASN A 226 11.26 23.79 -36.25
C ASN A 226 11.02 24.24 -34.77
N GLU A 227 10.68 25.50 -34.52
CA GLU A 227 10.47 26.05 -33.18
C GLU A 227 9.55 25.19 -32.32
N LYS A 228 8.44 24.71 -32.89
CA LYS A 228 7.48 23.84 -32.17
C LYS A 228 8.13 22.54 -31.68
N ALA A 229 8.99 21.93 -32.46
CA ALA A 229 9.68 20.69 -32.10
C ALA A 229 10.68 20.94 -30.95
N PHE A 230 11.44 22.06 -31.00
CA PHE A 230 12.36 22.43 -29.94
C PHE A 230 11.63 22.79 -28.64
N ARG A 231 10.50 23.49 -28.72
CA ARG A 231 9.67 23.79 -27.56
C ARG A 231 9.05 22.54 -26.95
N ALA A 232 8.74 21.51 -27.74
CA ALA A 232 8.26 20.23 -27.20
C ALA A 232 9.32 19.51 -26.35
N ALA A 233 10.61 19.84 -26.52
CA ALA A 233 11.69 19.33 -25.66
C ALA A 233 12.01 20.27 -24.49
N ALA A 234 11.35 21.42 -24.37
CA ALA A 234 11.61 22.38 -23.32
C ALA A 234 10.77 22.09 -22.06
N ALA A 235 11.41 21.98 -20.90
CA ALA A 235 10.72 21.80 -19.62
C ALA A 235 9.71 22.94 -19.34
N GLU A 236 10.03 24.16 -19.75
CA GLU A 236 9.15 25.33 -19.61
C GLU A 236 7.78 25.18 -20.30
N THR A 237 7.70 24.35 -21.34
CA THR A 237 6.46 24.17 -22.14
C THR A 237 5.34 23.52 -21.35
N TYR A 238 5.68 22.77 -20.31
CA TYR A 238 4.74 21.93 -19.58
C TYR A 238 4.48 22.41 -18.15
N ILE A 239 5.07 23.56 -17.76
CA ILE A 239 4.92 24.08 -16.40
C ILE A 239 3.45 24.36 -16.10
N ASP A 240 2.97 23.83 -14.97
CA ASP A 240 1.69 24.18 -14.39
C ASP A 240 1.76 24.30 -12.85
N ALA A 241 0.64 24.68 -12.22
CA ALA A 241 0.60 24.96 -10.78
C ALA A 241 0.67 23.67 -9.92
N ASP A 242 0.50 22.50 -10.51
CA ASP A 242 0.51 21.19 -9.83
C ASP A 242 1.90 20.54 -9.88
N ASP A 243 2.85 21.15 -10.59
CA ASP A 243 4.23 20.68 -10.67
C ASP A 243 4.90 20.58 -9.28
N PRO A 244 5.77 19.59 -9.08
CA PRO A 244 6.49 19.41 -7.84
C PRO A 244 7.49 20.54 -7.58
N PRO A 245 7.95 20.74 -6.33
CA PRO A 245 9.01 21.71 -6.02
C PRO A 245 10.28 21.49 -6.84
N ILE A 246 10.86 22.57 -7.40
CA ILE A 246 12.08 22.52 -8.22
C ILE A 246 13.11 23.52 -7.68
N ILE A 247 14.35 23.03 -7.42
CA ILE A 247 15.49 23.87 -7.07
C ILE A 247 16.51 23.90 -8.21
N ILE A 248 17.06 25.08 -8.49
CA ILE A 248 17.98 25.33 -9.59
C ILE A 248 19.31 25.82 -9.04
N PHE A 249 20.40 25.21 -9.45
CA PHE A 249 21.77 25.64 -9.19
C PHE A 249 22.44 26.00 -10.51
N HIS A 250 22.94 27.24 -10.67
CA HIS A 250 23.54 27.67 -11.91
C HIS A 250 24.73 28.60 -11.67
N GLY A 251 25.82 28.37 -12.40
CA GLY A 251 27.00 29.23 -12.35
C GLY A 251 26.82 30.50 -13.18
N GLU A 252 27.15 31.68 -12.61
CA GLU A 252 27.05 32.94 -13.35
C GLU A 252 28.15 33.07 -14.43
N ALA A 253 29.26 32.34 -14.28
CA ALA A 253 30.33 32.24 -15.26
C ALA A 253 30.25 30.99 -16.15
N ASP A 254 29.09 30.34 -16.23
CA ASP A 254 28.86 29.16 -17.08
C ASP A 254 28.95 29.59 -18.57
N ASN A 255 29.96 29.05 -19.26
CA ASN A 255 30.23 29.32 -20.66
C ASN A 255 29.77 28.16 -21.59
N VAL A 256 29.08 27.15 -21.05
CA VAL A 256 28.49 26.05 -21.81
C VAL A 256 26.98 26.19 -21.89
N VAL A 257 26.32 26.27 -20.72
CA VAL A 257 24.90 26.57 -20.61
C VAL A 257 24.73 27.95 -19.99
N PRO A 258 24.31 28.96 -20.75
CA PRO A 258 24.15 30.31 -20.24
C PRO A 258 23.22 30.35 -19.02
N VAL A 259 23.59 31.13 -18.00
CA VAL A 259 22.81 31.32 -16.75
C VAL A 259 21.39 31.82 -17.00
N SER A 260 21.11 32.40 -18.18
CA SER A 260 19.76 32.79 -18.61
C SER A 260 18.80 31.61 -18.60
N GLN A 261 19.26 30.40 -18.92
CA GLN A 261 18.42 29.19 -18.91
C GLN A 261 17.84 28.92 -17.50
N GLY A 262 18.66 28.95 -16.47
CA GLY A 262 18.20 28.77 -15.10
C GLY A 262 17.32 29.94 -14.60
N LYS A 263 17.70 31.20 -14.96
CA LYS A 263 16.93 32.41 -14.56
C LYS A 263 15.54 32.43 -15.22
N GLU A 264 15.45 32.15 -16.52
CA GLU A 264 14.18 32.11 -17.25
C GLU A 264 13.28 31.00 -16.72
N PHE A 265 13.83 29.81 -16.46
CA PHE A 265 13.09 28.69 -15.90
C PHE A 265 12.56 28.99 -14.48
N TYR A 266 13.39 29.61 -13.63
CA TYR A 266 12.94 30.03 -12.30
C TYR A 266 11.76 31.02 -12.37
N GLU A 267 11.83 32.03 -13.24
CA GLU A 267 10.75 33.02 -13.37
C GLU A 267 9.48 32.37 -13.96
N ALA A 268 9.60 31.41 -14.87
CA ALA A 268 8.46 30.65 -15.42
C ALA A 268 7.76 29.81 -14.33
N LEU A 269 8.52 29.06 -13.55
CA LEU A 269 8.01 28.25 -12.43
C LEU A 269 7.32 29.12 -11.37
N LYS A 270 7.95 30.22 -11.00
CA LYS A 270 7.40 31.18 -10.04
C LYS A 270 6.12 31.85 -10.53
N HIS A 271 6.05 32.18 -11.83
CA HIS A 271 4.83 32.74 -12.44
C HIS A 271 3.67 31.74 -12.42
N ALA A 272 3.94 30.45 -12.61
CA ALA A 272 2.96 29.38 -12.51
C ALA A 272 2.55 29.03 -11.07
N GLY A 273 3.26 29.56 -10.06
CA GLY A 273 2.99 29.29 -8.65
C GLY A 273 3.67 28.03 -8.11
N VAL A 274 4.59 27.44 -8.85
CA VAL A 274 5.40 26.30 -8.41
C VAL A 274 6.37 26.75 -7.31
N LYS A 275 6.51 25.93 -6.25
CA LYS A 275 7.55 26.19 -5.22
C LYS A 275 8.92 26.01 -5.86
N THR A 276 9.68 27.08 -6.00
CA THR A 276 10.99 27.07 -6.66
C THR A 276 11.99 27.94 -5.95
N GLU A 277 13.28 27.57 -6.04
CA GLU A 277 14.43 28.32 -5.56
C GLU A 277 15.50 28.32 -6.65
N ILE A 278 16.28 29.40 -6.73
CA ILE A 278 17.46 29.46 -7.59
C ILE A 278 18.69 29.91 -6.80
N HIS A 279 19.77 29.17 -6.93
CA HIS A 279 21.06 29.44 -6.32
C HIS A 279 22.08 29.72 -7.40
N LEU A 280 22.54 30.99 -7.46
CA LEU A 280 23.50 31.46 -8.44
C LEU A 280 24.88 31.48 -7.81
N GLU A 281 25.85 30.79 -8.41
CA GLU A 281 27.23 30.80 -7.96
C GLU A 281 28.02 31.81 -8.78
N PRO A 282 28.43 32.95 -8.19
CA PRO A 282 29.04 34.05 -8.96
C PRO A 282 30.32 33.69 -9.72
N GLN A 283 31.11 32.74 -9.20
CA GLN A 283 32.33 32.23 -9.84
C GLN A 283 32.16 30.81 -10.38
N GLY A 284 30.94 30.29 -10.36
CA GLY A 284 30.61 28.97 -10.86
C GLY A 284 30.66 28.96 -12.39
N GLY A 285 31.39 28.00 -12.94
CA GLY A 285 31.32 27.61 -14.35
C GLY A 285 30.43 26.39 -14.53
N HIS A 286 30.48 25.78 -15.72
CA HIS A 286 29.72 24.56 -16.00
C HIS A 286 30.25 23.37 -15.15
N GLY A 287 29.60 23.09 -14.02
CA GLY A 287 30.03 22.13 -13.00
C GLY A 287 31.20 22.57 -12.13
N MET A 288 32.05 23.51 -12.57
CA MET A 288 33.17 23.99 -11.77
C MET A 288 32.69 24.93 -10.65
N ASN A 289 33.18 24.71 -9.43
CA ASN A 289 32.85 25.46 -8.21
C ASN A 289 31.36 25.43 -7.83
N MET A 290 30.55 24.58 -8.49
CA MET A 290 29.11 24.45 -8.21
C MET A 290 28.82 23.59 -6.99
N TYR A 291 29.64 22.58 -6.72
CA TYR A 291 29.40 21.55 -5.70
C TYR A 291 30.04 21.92 -4.37
N SER A 292 29.80 23.17 -3.90
CA SER A 292 30.20 23.57 -2.57
C SER A 292 29.42 22.83 -1.49
N GLU A 293 30.00 22.71 -0.29
CA GLU A 293 29.30 22.11 0.87
C GLU A 293 27.98 22.83 1.16
N GLU A 294 27.93 24.16 0.94
CA GLU A 294 26.73 24.98 1.11
C GLU A 294 25.65 24.63 0.09
N ASN A 295 26.00 24.57 -1.20
CA ASN A 295 25.03 24.19 -2.24
C ASN A 295 24.50 22.75 -2.07
N LEU A 296 25.37 21.79 -1.69
CA LEU A 296 24.96 20.43 -1.43
C LEU A 296 24.03 20.32 -0.20
N LYS A 297 24.31 21.06 0.87
CA LYS A 297 23.40 21.14 2.03
C LYS A 297 22.06 21.78 1.68
N THR A 298 22.08 22.85 0.87
CA THR A 298 20.86 23.51 0.40
C THR A 298 19.99 22.57 -0.42
N MET A 299 20.59 21.79 -1.35
CA MET A 299 19.88 20.75 -2.11
C MET A 299 19.21 19.74 -1.17
N VAL A 300 19.95 19.21 -0.20
CA VAL A 300 19.41 18.24 0.77
C VAL A 300 18.27 18.85 1.58
N SER A 301 18.47 20.06 2.13
CA SER A 301 17.42 20.76 2.89
C SER A 301 16.16 20.99 2.08
N PHE A 302 16.29 21.37 0.81
CA PHE A 302 15.15 21.55 -0.09
C PHE A 302 14.37 20.25 -0.31
N LEU A 303 15.07 19.13 -0.55
CA LEU A 303 14.45 17.82 -0.72
C LEU A 303 13.77 17.33 0.57
N ASP A 304 14.39 17.54 1.73
CA ASP A 304 13.81 17.21 3.03
C ASP A 304 12.53 18.03 3.29
N ASP A 305 12.55 19.32 2.96
CA ASP A 305 11.38 20.20 3.06
C ASP A 305 10.26 19.79 2.10
N ALA A 306 10.59 19.43 0.86
CA ALA A 306 9.62 18.93 -0.11
C ALA A 306 8.98 17.62 0.38
N ARG A 307 9.80 16.70 0.89
CA ARG A 307 9.34 15.45 1.49
C ARG A 307 8.45 15.69 2.72
N ALA A 308 8.89 16.54 3.64
CA ALA A 308 8.11 16.90 4.82
C ALA A 308 6.78 17.58 4.45
N ALA A 309 6.77 18.45 3.43
CA ALA A 309 5.56 19.10 2.92
C ALA A 309 4.59 18.08 2.30
N LYS A 310 5.11 17.09 1.54
CA LYS A 310 4.30 16.00 1.00
C LYS A 310 3.71 15.12 2.10
N MET A 311 4.49 14.79 3.12
CA MET A 311 4.00 14.07 4.30
C MET A 311 2.99 14.91 5.13
N ARG A 312 3.13 16.25 5.13
CA ARG A 312 2.17 17.19 5.75
C ARG A 312 1.01 17.53 4.83
N ARG A 313 1.11 17.32 3.51
CA ARG A 313 -0.08 17.33 2.65
C ARG A 313 -1.02 16.33 3.29
N ARG A 314 -2.03 16.87 4.00
CA ARG A 314 -3.05 16.11 4.68
C ARG A 314 -3.49 14.99 3.73
N PRO A 315 -3.67 13.75 4.24
CA PRO A 315 -4.49 12.81 3.53
C PRO A 315 -5.72 13.58 3.05
N ALA A 316 -6.14 13.34 1.82
CA ALA A 316 -7.33 13.97 1.23
C ALA A 316 -8.39 14.08 2.34
N PRO A 317 -9.01 15.25 2.55
CA PRO A 317 -9.73 15.54 3.78
C PRO A 317 -10.58 14.34 4.10
N ALA A 318 -10.27 13.68 5.23
CA ALA A 318 -11.01 12.51 5.63
C ALA A 318 -12.46 12.90 5.59
N TYR A 319 -13.27 12.21 4.79
CA TYR A 319 -14.71 12.50 4.71
C TYR A 319 -15.38 12.29 6.06
N ARG A 320 -14.60 11.85 7.05
CA ARG A 320 -15.05 11.67 8.42
C ARG A 320 -14.00 12.10 9.45
N THR A 321 -14.48 12.60 10.58
CA THR A 321 -13.70 12.88 11.78
C THR A 321 -14.44 12.29 12.97
N VAL A 322 -13.79 11.42 13.75
CA VAL A 322 -14.29 10.98 15.05
C VAL A 322 -13.97 12.08 16.07
N ASN A 323 -14.98 12.62 16.70
CA ASN A 323 -14.85 13.68 17.69
C ASN A 323 -14.54 13.09 19.08
N PRO A 324 -13.96 13.86 20.03
CA PRO A 324 -13.64 13.38 21.38
C PRO A 324 -14.85 12.86 22.18
N ASP A 325 -16.05 13.30 21.85
CA ASP A 325 -17.30 12.86 22.50
C ASP A 325 -17.89 11.59 21.87
N GLY A 326 -17.20 10.98 20.91
CA GLY A 326 -17.67 9.80 20.18
C GLY A 326 -18.64 10.10 19.05
N SER A 327 -19.00 11.36 18.80
CA SER A 327 -19.76 11.74 17.60
C SER A 327 -18.86 11.71 16.34
N VAL A 328 -19.45 11.60 15.17
CA VAL A 328 -18.70 11.57 13.91
C VAL A 328 -19.16 12.68 12.99
N THR A 329 -18.23 13.50 12.54
CA THR A 329 -18.48 14.54 11.53
C THR A 329 -18.08 14.03 10.16
N PHE A 330 -19.04 13.90 9.25
CA PHE A 330 -18.81 13.62 7.84
C PHE A 330 -18.77 14.91 7.05
N SER A 331 -17.86 14.98 6.06
CA SER A 331 -17.71 16.12 5.16
C SER A 331 -17.33 15.63 3.77
N ILE A 332 -18.10 15.99 2.74
CA ILE A 332 -17.86 15.59 1.36
C ILE A 332 -18.20 16.71 0.37
N ARG A 333 -17.42 16.86 -0.69
CA ARG A 333 -17.77 17.67 -1.86
C ARG A 333 -18.49 16.79 -2.87
N ALA A 334 -19.75 17.14 -3.16
CA ALA A 334 -20.56 16.50 -4.19
C ALA A 334 -21.22 17.59 -5.03
N ASN A 335 -20.51 18.05 -6.05
CA ASN A 335 -20.95 19.14 -6.91
C ASN A 335 -22.19 18.73 -7.70
N GLY A 336 -23.25 19.54 -7.64
CA GLY A 336 -24.52 19.29 -8.33
C GLY A 336 -25.44 18.24 -7.67
N ALA A 337 -25.00 17.60 -6.57
CA ALA A 337 -25.84 16.66 -5.84
C ALA A 337 -27.05 17.34 -5.22
N LYS A 338 -28.17 16.62 -5.19
CA LYS A 338 -29.42 17.07 -4.57
C LYS A 338 -29.61 16.50 -3.18
N ASN A 339 -29.03 15.32 -2.92
CA ASN A 339 -29.12 14.62 -1.64
C ASN A 339 -27.82 13.89 -1.34
N VAL A 340 -27.29 14.08 -0.12
CA VAL A 340 -26.11 13.38 0.36
C VAL A 340 -26.39 12.85 1.77
N VAL A 341 -26.07 11.58 2.01
CA VAL A 341 -26.36 10.89 3.26
C VAL A 341 -25.12 10.09 3.70
N ALA A 342 -24.80 10.12 4.99
CA ALA A 342 -23.96 9.12 5.62
C ALA A 342 -24.86 8.03 6.21
N ASP A 343 -24.58 6.77 5.91
CA ASP A 343 -25.32 5.61 6.43
C ASP A 343 -24.36 4.81 7.32
N ILE A 344 -24.67 4.74 8.61
CA ILE A 344 -23.91 3.98 9.59
C ILE A 344 -24.78 2.82 10.08
N CYS A 345 -24.40 1.59 9.77
CA CYS A 345 -25.15 0.40 10.18
C CYS A 345 -26.66 0.49 9.92
N SER A 346 -27.04 1.03 8.76
CA SER A 346 -28.43 1.28 8.31
C SER A 346 -29.15 2.45 8.99
N VAL A 347 -28.46 3.22 9.82
CA VAL A 347 -28.98 4.50 10.34
C VAL A 347 -28.52 5.64 9.43
N LYS A 348 -29.48 6.34 8.82
CA LYS A 348 -29.22 7.39 7.83
C LYS A 348 -29.09 8.77 8.47
N TYR A 349 -28.01 9.47 8.15
CA TYR A 349 -27.69 10.84 8.59
C TYR A 349 -27.66 11.76 7.37
N PRO A 350 -28.77 12.46 7.02
CA PRO A 350 -28.82 13.41 5.90
C PRO A 350 -27.86 14.58 6.13
N MET A 351 -27.05 14.88 5.12
CA MET A 351 -26.10 15.98 5.16
C MET A 351 -26.74 17.29 4.70
N LYS A 352 -26.16 18.41 5.14
CA LYS A 352 -26.53 19.77 4.70
C LYS A 352 -25.36 20.40 3.97
N GLN A 353 -25.64 21.06 2.84
CA GLN A 353 -24.64 21.79 2.08
C GLN A 353 -24.41 23.16 2.70
N ASP A 354 -23.16 23.53 2.95
CA ASP A 354 -22.80 24.87 3.39
C ASP A 354 -22.56 25.83 2.19
N LYS A 355 -22.28 27.11 2.50
CA LYS A 355 -22.05 28.16 1.49
C LYS A 355 -20.83 27.91 0.59
N SER A 356 -19.91 27.05 1.01
CA SER A 356 -18.73 26.65 0.24
C SER A 356 -18.96 25.45 -0.67
N GLY A 357 -20.20 24.90 -0.69
CA GLY A 357 -20.55 23.71 -1.45
C GLY A 357 -20.17 22.39 -0.76
N LEU A 358 -19.71 22.44 0.49
CA LEU A 358 -19.36 21.26 1.27
C LEU A 358 -20.58 20.70 2.00
N TRP A 359 -20.87 19.42 1.77
CA TRP A 359 -21.91 18.70 2.50
C TRP A 359 -21.35 18.21 3.84
N LYS A 360 -22.11 18.43 4.92
CA LYS A 360 -21.70 18.06 6.29
C LYS A 360 -22.85 17.50 7.10
N VAL A 361 -22.52 16.58 8.00
CA VAL A 361 -23.37 16.14 9.11
C VAL A 361 -22.50 15.71 10.29
N THR A 362 -22.95 15.98 11.51
CA THR A 362 -22.37 15.40 12.73
C THR A 362 -23.43 14.50 13.35
N THR A 363 -23.07 13.26 13.65
CA THR A 363 -23.96 12.29 14.32
C THR A 363 -24.08 12.61 15.80
N PRO A 364 -25.05 12.07 16.52
CA PRO A 364 -24.93 11.88 17.96
C PRO A 364 -23.69 11.04 18.33
N SER A 365 -23.30 11.03 19.59
CA SER A 365 -22.28 10.11 20.09
C SER A 365 -22.66 8.66 19.75
N LEU A 366 -21.74 7.93 19.10
CA LEU A 366 -21.91 6.53 18.76
C LEU A 366 -21.37 5.64 19.87
N VAL A 367 -21.83 4.39 19.90
CA VAL A 367 -21.29 3.37 20.82
C VAL A 367 -19.80 3.13 20.50
N PRO A 368 -18.91 3.00 21.49
CA PRO A 368 -17.52 2.63 21.25
C PRO A 368 -17.36 1.34 20.44
N GLY A 369 -16.39 1.31 19.53
CA GLY A 369 -16.04 0.14 18.72
C GLY A 369 -16.21 0.34 17.23
N PHE A 370 -16.27 -0.78 16.51
CA PHE A 370 -16.30 -0.84 15.05
C PHE A 370 -17.72 -0.67 14.49
N HIS A 371 -17.89 0.24 13.53
CA HIS A 371 -19.14 0.45 12.80
C HIS A 371 -18.90 0.49 11.31
N TYR A 372 -19.68 -0.26 10.54
CA TYR A 372 -19.71 -0.09 9.09
C TYR A 372 -20.41 1.23 8.73
N TYR A 373 -19.88 1.91 7.71
CA TYR A 373 -20.58 3.03 7.10
C TYR A 373 -20.41 3.08 5.59
N SER A 374 -21.29 3.80 4.94
CA SER A 374 -21.23 4.13 3.51
C SER A 374 -21.71 5.55 3.29
N LEU A 375 -21.34 6.11 2.15
CA LEU A 375 -21.84 7.39 1.66
C LEU A 375 -22.89 7.12 0.57
N GLU A 376 -23.91 7.96 0.52
CA GLU A 376 -24.94 7.92 -0.52
C GLU A 376 -25.07 9.32 -1.14
N VAL A 377 -24.92 9.43 -2.47
CA VAL A 377 -25.08 10.66 -3.24
C VAL A 377 -26.13 10.43 -4.30
N ASP A 378 -27.23 11.15 -4.22
CA ASP A 378 -28.39 11.03 -5.11
C ASP A 378 -28.87 9.58 -5.33
N GLY A 379 -28.82 8.77 -4.27
CA GLY A 379 -29.21 7.36 -4.28
C GLY A 379 -28.08 6.37 -4.66
N ALA A 380 -26.93 6.84 -5.14
CA ALA A 380 -25.77 5.98 -5.38
C ALA A 380 -25.02 5.76 -4.07
N ARG A 381 -24.94 4.50 -3.61
CA ARG A 381 -24.26 4.09 -2.37
C ARG A 381 -22.87 3.55 -2.68
N PHE A 382 -21.85 4.01 -1.94
CA PHE A 382 -20.46 3.61 -2.12
C PHE A 382 -19.66 3.67 -0.80
N ALA A 383 -18.55 2.95 -0.77
CA ALA A 383 -17.56 3.09 0.29
C ALA A 383 -16.83 4.43 0.17
N ASP A 384 -16.47 5.04 1.29
CA ASP A 384 -15.66 6.26 1.32
C ASP A 384 -14.28 5.99 0.67
N PRO A 385 -13.95 6.68 -0.45
CA PRO A 385 -12.74 6.41 -1.21
C PRO A 385 -11.42 6.72 -0.47
N VAL A 386 -11.49 7.46 0.63
CA VAL A 386 -10.31 7.80 1.45
C VAL A 386 -10.24 7.00 2.76
N SER A 387 -11.05 5.96 2.87
CA SER A 387 -11.12 5.04 4.03
C SER A 387 -10.75 3.63 3.61
N GLU A 388 -10.20 2.87 4.54
CA GLU A 388 -10.12 1.43 4.37
C GLU A 388 -11.51 0.84 4.13
N SER A 389 -11.60 -0.09 3.17
CA SER A 389 -12.86 -0.72 2.78
C SER A 389 -12.86 -2.20 3.12
N PHE A 390 -13.99 -2.66 3.63
CA PHE A 390 -14.22 -4.02 4.07
C PHE A 390 -15.43 -4.62 3.35
N TYR A 391 -15.39 -5.89 3.04
CA TYR A 391 -16.58 -6.58 2.57
C TYR A 391 -17.48 -6.93 3.75
N GLY A 392 -18.62 -6.26 3.83
CA GLY A 392 -19.64 -6.45 4.86
C GLY A 392 -20.97 -5.86 4.40
N CYS A 393 -22.07 -6.29 5.00
CA CYS A 393 -23.42 -5.87 4.60
C CYS A 393 -23.71 -6.12 3.10
N SER A 394 -23.13 -7.19 2.51
CA SER A 394 -23.25 -7.57 1.09
C SER A 394 -22.63 -6.60 0.10
N MET A 395 -21.79 -5.68 0.53
CA MET A 395 -21.07 -4.71 -0.33
C MET A 395 -19.71 -4.34 0.26
N MET A 396 -18.89 -3.65 -0.52
CA MET A 396 -17.73 -2.95 0.04
C MET A 396 -18.21 -1.75 0.84
N SER A 397 -17.92 -1.74 2.12
CA SER A 397 -18.30 -0.68 3.07
C SER A 397 -17.05 -0.12 3.73
N SER A 398 -17.07 1.12 4.13
CA SER A 398 -16.05 1.72 4.98
C SER A 398 -16.29 1.39 6.45
N ALA A 399 -15.34 1.71 7.31
CA ALA A 399 -15.48 1.48 8.74
C ALA A 399 -15.07 2.69 9.59
N LEU A 400 -15.68 2.76 10.76
CA LEU A 400 -15.34 3.65 11.85
C LEU A 400 -14.83 2.81 13.03
N GLU A 401 -13.80 3.28 13.71
CA GLU A 401 -13.43 2.82 15.05
C GLU A 401 -13.69 3.98 16.02
N ILE A 402 -14.72 3.86 16.82
CA ILE A 402 -14.97 4.79 17.93
C ILE A 402 -14.13 4.32 19.12
N PRO A 403 -13.30 5.19 19.72
CA PRO A 403 -12.42 4.78 20.80
C PRO A 403 -13.14 4.03 21.91
N GLU A 404 -12.61 2.88 22.29
CA GLU A 404 -13.10 2.03 23.38
C GLU A 404 -11.97 1.74 24.39
N PRO A 405 -12.28 1.45 25.67
CA PRO A 405 -11.24 1.26 26.69
C PRO A 405 -10.42 -0.02 26.51
N ASP A 406 -10.94 -1.03 25.83
CA ASP A 406 -10.33 -2.38 25.75
C ASP A 406 -9.62 -2.64 24.42
N THR A 407 -9.06 -1.61 23.78
CA THR A 407 -8.39 -1.73 22.44
C THR A 407 -7.15 -2.62 22.50
N GLU A 408 -6.49 -2.72 23.65
CA GLU A 408 -5.35 -3.62 23.86
C GLU A 408 -5.64 -5.07 23.44
N LEU A 409 -6.92 -5.46 23.45
CA LEU A 409 -7.34 -6.80 23.06
C LEU A 409 -7.07 -7.12 21.60
N PHE A 410 -7.28 -6.16 20.70
CA PHE A 410 -7.25 -6.36 19.23
C PHE A 410 -6.33 -5.41 18.49
N GLU A 411 -5.68 -4.45 19.16
CA GLU A 411 -4.62 -3.65 18.57
C GLU A 411 -3.31 -4.43 18.49
N ILE A 412 -2.46 -4.02 17.56
CA ILE A 412 -1.12 -4.59 17.43
C ILE A 412 -0.30 -4.21 18.66
N GLN A 413 0.20 -5.20 19.39
CA GLN A 413 1.08 -5.04 20.54
C GLN A 413 2.51 -5.46 20.18
N ASP A 414 3.51 -5.06 20.95
CA ASP A 414 4.89 -5.50 20.80
C ASP A 414 5.07 -6.94 21.36
N VAL A 415 4.53 -7.91 20.62
CA VAL A 415 4.56 -9.34 20.95
C VAL A 415 4.93 -10.15 19.70
N PRO A 416 5.35 -11.41 19.84
CA PRO A 416 5.56 -12.25 18.67
C PRO A 416 4.29 -12.44 17.84
N HIS A 417 4.35 -12.12 16.54
CA HIS A 417 3.20 -12.19 15.62
C HIS A 417 3.16 -13.48 14.82
N GLY A 418 1.95 -14.00 14.63
CA GLY A 418 1.64 -15.06 13.70
C GLY A 418 1.42 -14.55 12.27
N ASP A 419 1.12 -15.47 11.35
CA ASP A 419 0.92 -15.17 9.94
C ASP A 419 -0.52 -15.46 9.52
N ILE A 420 -1.07 -14.64 8.61
CA ILE A 420 -2.32 -14.93 7.91
C ILE A 420 -1.99 -15.46 6.52
N ARG A 421 -2.44 -16.68 6.19
CA ARG A 421 -2.24 -17.32 4.90
C ARG A 421 -3.53 -17.33 4.11
N LEU A 422 -3.49 -16.74 2.92
CA LEU A 422 -4.59 -16.82 1.97
C LEU A 422 -4.40 -18.08 1.11
N MET A 423 -5.39 -18.95 1.12
CA MET A 423 -5.34 -20.23 0.41
C MET A 423 -6.63 -20.50 -0.36
N ASN A 424 -6.54 -21.36 -1.35
CA ASN A 424 -7.69 -21.84 -2.10
C ASN A 424 -7.73 -23.38 -2.05
N TYR A 425 -8.93 -23.93 -1.93
CA TYR A 425 -9.20 -25.36 -2.07
C TYR A 425 -10.25 -25.56 -3.16
N TYR A 426 -10.22 -26.68 -3.80
CA TYR A 426 -11.25 -27.06 -4.77
C TYR A 426 -12.38 -27.81 -4.06
N SER A 427 -13.62 -27.38 -4.27
CA SER A 427 -14.83 -28.04 -3.77
C SER A 427 -15.51 -28.75 -4.93
N GLU A 428 -15.55 -30.07 -4.91
CA GLU A 428 -16.29 -30.86 -5.90
C GLU A 428 -17.79 -30.61 -5.80
N GLN A 429 -18.30 -30.33 -4.59
CA GLN A 429 -19.70 -30.03 -4.34
C GLN A 429 -20.18 -28.79 -5.09
N THR A 430 -19.36 -27.74 -5.15
CA THR A 430 -19.69 -26.49 -5.82
C THR A 430 -19.11 -26.39 -7.24
N GLY A 431 -18.12 -27.23 -7.56
CA GLY A 431 -17.38 -27.18 -8.82
C GLY A 431 -16.44 -25.98 -8.94
N GLU A 432 -16.06 -25.37 -7.82
CA GLU A 432 -15.31 -24.11 -7.80
C GLU A 432 -14.08 -24.17 -6.89
N TRP A 433 -13.07 -23.33 -7.21
CA TRP A 433 -12.00 -22.98 -6.29
C TRP A 433 -12.52 -21.96 -5.26
N ARG A 434 -12.41 -22.30 -3.97
CA ARG A 434 -12.95 -21.51 -2.87
C ARG A 434 -11.85 -21.02 -1.95
N PRO A 435 -11.85 -19.72 -1.58
CA PRO A 435 -10.83 -19.13 -0.71
C PRO A 435 -11.12 -19.42 0.77
N LEU A 436 -10.05 -19.48 1.56
CA LEU A 436 -10.06 -19.41 3.02
C LEU A 436 -8.82 -18.67 3.52
N GLN A 437 -8.89 -18.14 4.73
CA GLN A 437 -7.75 -17.51 5.41
C GLN A 437 -7.40 -18.32 6.66
N VAL A 438 -6.11 -18.53 6.87
CA VAL A 438 -5.60 -19.34 7.98
C VAL A 438 -4.60 -18.53 8.77
N TYR A 439 -4.94 -18.21 10.03
CA TYR A 439 -3.97 -17.73 10.99
C TYR A 439 -3.16 -18.90 11.54
N VAL A 440 -1.84 -18.77 11.56
CA VAL A 440 -0.90 -19.68 12.22
C VAL A 440 -0.12 -18.91 13.29
N PRO A 441 0.10 -19.50 14.49
CA PRO A 441 0.73 -18.76 15.59
C PRO A 441 2.21 -18.47 15.34
N ALA A 442 2.74 -17.47 16.04
CA ALA A 442 4.12 -17.02 15.93
C ALA A 442 5.11 -18.20 15.99
N GLY A 443 6.09 -18.18 15.10
CA GLY A 443 7.11 -19.22 14.99
C GLY A 443 6.62 -20.55 14.42
N TYR A 444 5.43 -20.60 13.82
CA TYR A 444 4.88 -21.81 13.19
C TYR A 444 5.89 -22.49 12.26
N ASP A 445 6.51 -21.78 11.31
CA ASP A 445 7.44 -22.39 10.34
C ASP A 445 8.80 -22.79 10.94
N ARG A 446 9.13 -22.27 12.12
CA ARG A 446 10.39 -22.54 12.81
C ARG A 446 10.34 -23.76 13.75
N ASN A 447 9.20 -24.43 13.86
CA ASN A 447 9.01 -25.58 14.73
C ASN A 447 8.22 -26.70 14.03
N LYS A 448 8.12 -27.87 14.67
CA LYS A 448 7.39 -29.05 14.18
C LYS A 448 6.14 -29.36 15.01
N LYS A 449 5.71 -28.46 15.87
CA LYS A 449 4.55 -28.67 16.75
C LYS A 449 3.27 -28.80 15.93
N LYS A 450 2.33 -29.59 16.43
CA LYS A 450 0.96 -29.66 15.96
C LYS A 450 0.05 -28.82 16.84
N TYR A 451 -0.93 -28.18 16.25
CA TYR A 451 -1.80 -27.20 16.89
C TYR A 451 -3.27 -27.63 16.80
N PRO A 452 -4.09 -27.36 17.83
CA PRO A 452 -5.54 -27.47 17.70
C PRO A 452 -6.08 -26.42 16.74
N VAL A 453 -7.30 -26.60 16.24
CA VAL A 453 -7.87 -25.77 15.16
C VAL A 453 -9.23 -25.21 15.54
N VAL A 454 -9.42 -23.91 15.30
CA VAL A 454 -10.73 -23.25 15.33
C VAL A 454 -11.18 -22.96 13.90
N TYR A 455 -12.37 -23.41 13.54
CA TYR A 455 -13.07 -23.03 12.32
C TYR A 455 -14.05 -21.91 12.67
N ILE A 456 -13.81 -20.71 12.14
CA ILE A 456 -14.57 -19.51 12.50
C ILE A 456 -15.37 -18.98 11.31
N HIS A 457 -16.64 -18.63 11.57
CA HIS A 457 -17.66 -18.39 10.56
C HIS A 457 -18.17 -16.96 10.61
N HIS A 458 -18.24 -16.32 9.43
CA HIS A 458 -18.74 -14.97 9.23
C HIS A 458 -20.27 -14.88 9.32
N GLY A 459 -20.79 -13.67 9.38
CA GLY A 459 -22.21 -13.36 9.36
C GLY A 459 -22.82 -13.28 7.96
N GLY A 460 -24.12 -13.03 7.92
CA GLY A 460 -24.82 -12.76 6.66
C GLY A 460 -24.27 -11.51 5.97
N GLY A 461 -24.01 -11.59 4.65
CA GLY A 461 -23.45 -10.48 3.88
C GLY A 461 -21.95 -10.26 4.05
N GLU A 462 -21.24 -11.20 4.65
CA GLU A 462 -19.79 -11.21 4.80
C GLU A 462 -19.17 -12.43 4.11
N ASP A 463 -17.83 -12.60 4.23
CA ASP A 463 -17.09 -13.74 3.68
C ASP A 463 -15.88 -14.13 4.57
N HIS A 464 -15.00 -14.99 4.04
CA HIS A 464 -13.81 -15.49 4.72
C HIS A 464 -12.83 -14.40 5.22
N ARG A 465 -12.96 -13.14 4.77
CA ARG A 465 -12.08 -12.03 5.16
C ARG A 465 -12.48 -11.40 6.49
N GLY A 466 -13.77 -11.43 6.83
CA GLY A 466 -14.33 -10.66 7.94
C GLY A 466 -13.61 -10.85 9.27
N TRP A 467 -13.36 -12.08 9.68
CA TRP A 467 -12.70 -12.36 10.95
C TRP A 467 -11.23 -11.94 11.00
N MET A 468 -10.51 -12.01 9.88
CA MET A 468 -9.11 -11.60 9.84
C MET A 468 -8.95 -10.07 9.70
N GLN A 469 -9.87 -9.42 9.02
CA GLN A 469 -9.88 -7.96 8.82
C GLN A 469 -10.64 -7.25 9.95
N GLN A 470 -11.96 -7.20 9.88
CA GLN A 470 -12.80 -6.52 10.88
C GLN A 470 -12.67 -7.14 12.27
N GLY A 471 -12.61 -8.48 12.33
CA GLY A 471 -12.49 -9.24 13.57
C GLY A 471 -11.12 -9.18 14.23
N ARG A 472 -10.07 -8.81 13.49
CA ARG A 472 -8.68 -8.71 13.97
C ARG A 472 -8.20 -9.95 14.72
N VAL A 473 -8.62 -11.14 14.28
CA VAL A 473 -8.35 -12.43 14.95
C VAL A 473 -6.86 -12.67 15.15
N ALA A 474 -6.02 -12.30 14.19
CA ALA A 474 -4.57 -12.48 14.33
C ALA A 474 -4.02 -11.71 15.54
N ASN A 475 -4.37 -10.43 15.67
CA ASN A 475 -3.94 -9.60 16.80
C ASN A 475 -4.47 -10.14 18.13
N ILE A 476 -5.77 -10.51 18.18
CA ILE A 476 -6.37 -11.12 19.37
C ILE A 476 -5.60 -12.37 19.79
N MET A 477 -5.30 -13.25 18.86
CA MET A 477 -4.58 -14.49 19.15
C MET A 477 -3.14 -14.24 19.59
N ASP A 478 -2.41 -13.35 18.91
CA ASP A 478 -1.04 -13.00 19.26
C ASP A 478 -0.97 -12.43 20.70
N ASN A 479 -1.86 -11.49 21.01
CA ASN A 479 -1.95 -10.87 22.34
C ASN A 479 -2.30 -11.90 23.44
N LEU A 480 -3.30 -12.74 23.20
CA LEU A 480 -3.71 -13.77 24.17
C LEU A 480 -2.65 -14.85 24.37
N ILE A 481 -1.98 -15.29 23.30
CA ILE A 481 -0.90 -16.29 23.39
C ILE A 481 0.30 -15.70 24.15
N ALA A 482 0.70 -14.46 23.86
CA ALA A 482 1.79 -13.80 24.57
C ALA A 482 1.50 -13.59 26.06
N GLN A 483 0.24 -13.32 26.42
CA GLN A 483 -0.22 -13.20 27.81
C GLN A 483 -0.40 -14.57 28.49
N GLY A 484 -0.24 -15.70 27.80
CA GLY A 484 -0.50 -17.03 28.34
C GLY A 484 -1.99 -17.32 28.63
N LYS A 485 -2.91 -16.51 28.07
CA LYS A 485 -4.36 -16.64 28.27
C LYS A 485 -5.02 -17.60 27.28
N ALA A 486 -4.41 -17.83 26.13
CA ALA A 486 -4.86 -18.83 25.17
C ALA A 486 -3.70 -19.74 24.74
N VAL A 487 -4.01 -20.99 24.46
CA VAL A 487 -3.02 -21.91 23.86
C VAL A 487 -2.76 -21.51 22.40
N PRO A 488 -1.53 -21.69 21.91
CA PRO A 488 -1.27 -21.52 20.49
C PRO A 488 -2.14 -22.45 19.65
N MET A 489 -2.93 -21.90 18.73
CA MET A 489 -3.87 -22.62 17.87
C MET A 489 -3.88 -22.05 16.45
N ILE A 490 -4.34 -22.84 15.50
CA ILE A 490 -4.64 -22.41 14.13
C ILE A 490 -6.08 -21.91 14.10
N VAL A 491 -6.34 -20.78 13.42
CA VAL A 491 -7.71 -20.29 13.19
C VAL A 491 -7.97 -20.23 11.69
N VAL A 492 -9.02 -20.91 11.25
CA VAL A 492 -9.42 -21.03 9.84
C VAL A 492 -10.70 -20.22 9.62
N SER A 493 -10.59 -19.10 8.93
CA SER A 493 -11.73 -18.29 8.51
C SER A 493 -12.17 -18.72 7.11
N VAL A 494 -13.41 -19.15 7.01
CA VAL A 494 -13.96 -19.81 5.83
C VAL A 494 -15.08 -18.99 5.19
N ASN A 495 -15.30 -19.17 3.88
CA ASN A 495 -16.51 -18.69 3.23
C ASN A 495 -17.62 -19.72 3.38
N SER A 496 -18.53 -19.48 4.31
CA SER A 496 -19.64 -20.38 4.61
C SER A 496 -20.85 -20.23 3.68
N ASN A 497 -20.79 -19.32 2.70
CA ASN A 497 -21.79 -19.19 1.64
C ASN A 497 -21.57 -20.29 0.59
N VAL A 498 -22.33 -21.38 0.65
CA VAL A 498 -22.22 -22.50 -0.28
C VAL A 498 -23.39 -22.46 -1.26
N ARG A 499 -23.10 -22.39 -2.54
CA ARG A 499 -24.08 -22.49 -3.63
C ARG A 499 -23.80 -23.74 -4.45
N ILE A 500 -24.74 -24.65 -4.44
CA ILE A 500 -24.67 -25.88 -5.27
C ILE A 500 -25.33 -25.57 -6.61
N PRO A 501 -24.66 -25.78 -7.75
CA PRO A 501 -25.26 -25.60 -9.07
C PRO A 501 -26.56 -26.40 -9.24
N GLY A 502 -27.63 -25.72 -9.65
CA GLY A 502 -28.94 -26.39 -9.87
C GLY A 502 -29.75 -26.68 -8.61
N ALA A 503 -29.23 -26.48 -7.42
CA ALA A 503 -30.00 -26.68 -6.20
C ALA A 503 -30.91 -25.47 -5.87
N VAL A 504 -32.09 -25.75 -5.35
CA VAL A 504 -32.97 -24.69 -4.82
C VAL A 504 -32.39 -24.20 -3.50
N VAL A 505 -32.11 -22.86 -3.42
CA VAL A 505 -31.66 -22.25 -2.19
C VAL A 505 -32.81 -22.22 -1.19
N THR A 506 -32.77 -23.06 -0.19
CA THR A 506 -33.70 -22.99 0.95
C THR A 506 -33.16 -21.94 1.94
N GLY A 507 -33.82 -20.77 2.03
CA GLY A 507 -33.45 -19.76 3.02
C GLY A 507 -33.79 -20.19 4.45
N GLY A 508 -33.22 -19.47 5.42
CA GLY A 508 -33.50 -19.63 6.85
C GLY A 508 -32.54 -20.55 7.59
N TYR A 509 -32.76 -20.64 8.91
CA TYR A 509 -31.95 -21.44 9.82
C TYR A 509 -32.67 -22.78 10.11
N SER A 510 -32.20 -23.85 9.53
CA SER A 510 -32.67 -25.21 9.80
C SER A 510 -31.54 -26.21 9.54
N LYS A 511 -31.63 -27.37 10.13
CA LYS A 511 -30.68 -28.48 9.89
C LYS A 511 -30.56 -28.81 8.39
N GLN A 512 -31.68 -28.74 7.65
CA GLN A 512 -31.70 -28.99 6.21
C GLN A 512 -30.98 -27.88 5.42
N SER A 513 -31.22 -26.61 5.74
CA SER A 513 -30.57 -25.48 5.05
C SER A 513 -29.06 -25.40 5.31
N MET A 514 -28.60 -26.00 6.41
CA MET A 514 -27.17 -26.05 6.78
C MET A 514 -26.43 -27.26 6.18
N GLN A 515 -27.13 -28.22 5.61
CA GLN A 515 -26.51 -29.45 5.07
C GLN A 515 -25.45 -29.20 3.98
N PRO A 516 -25.66 -28.30 3.01
CA PRO A 516 -24.61 -28.00 2.03
C PRO A 516 -23.33 -27.52 2.66
N TYR A 517 -23.43 -26.64 3.67
CA TYR A 517 -22.25 -26.10 4.33
C TYR A 517 -21.61 -27.14 5.29
N ARG A 518 -22.39 -27.98 5.94
CA ARG A 518 -21.87 -29.11 6.72
C ARG A 518 -20.97 -29.99 5.85
N THR A 519 -21.45 -30.39 4.69
CA THR A 519 -20.68 -31.19 3.72
C THR A 519 -19.41 -30.45 3.30
N GLU A 520 -19.50 -29.17 2.96
CA GLU A 520 -18.36 -28.34 2.60
C GLU A 520 -17.29 -28.32 3.70
N LEU A 521 -17.72 -28.12 4.95
CA LEU A 521 -16.81 -28.00 6.09
C LEU A 521 -16.12 -29.34 6.40
N ILE A 522 -16.90 -30.43 6.48
CA ILE A 522 -16.42 -31.71 6.98
C ILE A 522 -15.68 -32.49 5.89
N ASP A 523 -16.17 -32.47 4.65
CA ASP A 523 -15.67 -33.35 3.59
C ASP A 523 -14.60 -32.67 2.72
N TYR A 524 -14.52 -31.32 2.72
CA TYR A 524 -13.55 -30.57 1.90
C TYR A 524 -12.61 -29.70 2.73
N ILE A 525 -13.12 -28.82 3.62
CA ILE A 525 -12.29 -27.85 4.34
C ILE A 525 -11.41 -28.52 5.39
N ILE A 526 -11.98 -29.36 6.26
CA ILE A 526 -11.21 -30.04 7.31
C ILE A 526 -10.10 -30.91 6.71
N PRO A 527 -10.34 -31.78 5.72
CA PRO A 527 -9.28 -32.57 5.09
C PRO A 527 -8.21 -31.70 4.40
N PHE A 528 -8.61 -30.60 3.77
CA PHE A 528 -7.66 -29.66 3.17
C PHE A 528 -6.74 -29.04 4.22
N VAL A 529 -7.29 -28.59 5.35
CA VAL A 529 -6.51 -28.00 6.46
C VAL A 529 -5.58 -29.06 7.07
N GLU A 530 -6.04 -30.26 7.31
CA GLU A 530 -5.23 -31.36 7.87
C GLU A 530 -4.09 -31.81 6.96
N LYS A 531 -4.28 -31.72 5.65
CA LYS A 531 -3.25 -32.02 4.65
C LYS A 531 -2.17 -30.94 4.58
N ASN A 532 -2.54 -29.68 4.75
CA ASN A 532 -1.65 -28.54 4.48
C ASN A 532 -1.02 -27.93 5.75
N PHE A 533 -1.56 -28.23 6.93
CA PHE A 533 -1.11 -27.66 8.19
C PHE A 533 -0.79 -28.72 9.24
N ARG A 534 0.08 -28.40 10.18
CA ARG A 534 0.41 -29.26 11.31
C ARG A 534 -0.66 -29.16 12.40
N VAL A 535 -1.71 -29.91 12.25
CA VAL A 535 -2.85 -29.90 13.15
C VAL A 535 -2.89 -31.11 14.08
N LYS A 536 -3.46 -30.93 15.25
CA LYS A 536 -3.93 -32.03 16.10
C LYS A 536 -5.32 -32.45 15.60
N THR A 537 -5.53 -33.72 15.41
CA THR A 537 -6.82 -34.29 14.95
C THR A 537 -7.70 -34.69 16.11
N GLY A 538 -8.99 -35.00 15.83
CA GLY A 538 -9.99 -35.44 16.82
C GLY A 538 -10.81 -34.27 17.38
N ALA A 539 -12.02 -34.58 17.86
CA ALA A 539 -13.02 -33.59 18.27
C ALA A 539 -12.53 -32.62 19.33
N HIS A 540 -11.81 -33.09 20.35
CA HIS A 540 -11.24 -32.29 21.43
C HIS A 540 -10.13 -31.31 20.98
N ASN A 541 -9.65 -31.43 19.76
CA ASN A 541 -8.67 -30.51 19.15
C ASN A 541 -9.29 -29.66 18.04
N ARG A 542 -10.61 -29.72 17.85
CA ARG A 542 -11.34 -28.87 16.90
C ARG A 542 -12.43 -28.09 17.59
N ALA A 543 -12.49 -26.81 17.30
CA ALA A 543 -13.58 -25.93 17.71
C ALA A 543 -14.27 -25.33 16.49
N MET A 544 -15.56 -25.08 16.62
CA MET A 544 -16.37 -24.37 15.64
C MET A 544 -17.02 -23.16 16.31
N CYS A 545 -16.87 -21.98 15.76
CA CYS A 545 -17.56 -20.79 16.28
C CYS A 545 -17.91 -19.81 15.15
N GLY A 546 -18.78 -18.86 15.44
CA GLY A 546 -19.14 -17.85 14.47
C GLY A 546 -20.15 -16.83 14.98
N LEU A 547 -20.27 -15.73 14.21
CA LEU A 547 -21.19 -14.65 14.50
C LEU A 547 -22.47 -14.74 13.66
N SER A 548 -23.59 -14.28 14.23
CA SER A 548 -24.87 -14.15 13.52
C SER A 548 -25.26 -15.42 12.72
N MET A 549 -25.23 -15.41 11.40
CA MET A 549 -25.41 -16.58 10.54
C MET A 549 -24.42 -17.70 10.91
N GLY A 550 -23.13 -17.36 11.06
CA GLY A 550 -22.09 -18.31 11.48
C GLY A 550 -22.33 -18.89 12.88
N GLY A 551 -22.93 -18.12 13.78
CA GLY A 551 -23.39 -18.61 15.08
C GLY A 551 -24.52 -19.66 14.95
N GLY A 552 -25.46 -19.43 14.02
CA GLY A 552 -26.49 -20.43 13.67
C GLY A 552 -25.89 -21.69 13.06
N GLN A 553 -24.90 -21.55 12.17
CA GLN A 553 -24.15 -22.68 11.60
C GLN A 553 -23.43 -23.47 12.69
N SER A 554 -22.79 -22.77 13.64
CA SER A 554 -22.12 -23.41 14.78
C SER A 554 -23.09 -24.21 15.64
N PHE A 555 -24.30 -23.72 15.88
CA PHE A 555 -25.35 -24.45 16.58
C PHE A 555 -25.76 -25.70 15.82
N TYR A 556 -26.19 -25.54 14.56
CA TYR A 556 -26.78 -26.68 13.79
C TYR A 556 -25.73 -27.71 13.34
N ILE A 557 -24.49 -27.31 13.11
CA ILE A 557 -23.43 -28.25 12.70
C ILE A 557 -22.63 -28.69 13.91
N GLY A 558 -22.06 -27.76 14.67
CA GLY A 558 -21.14 -28.06 15.77
C GLY A 558 -21.76 -28.97 16.84
N LEU A 559 -22.98 -28.64 17.29
CA LEU A 559 -23.67 -29.46 18.31
C LEU A 559 -24.25 -30.79 17.80
N ASN A 560 -24.46 -30.95 16.48
CA ASN A 560 -24.90 -32.22 15.89
C ASN A 560 -23.74 -33.10 15.43
N GLU A 561 -22.50 -32.62 15.47
CA GLU A 561 -21.29 -33.35 15.07
C GLU A 561 -20.25 -33.39 16.23
N PRO A 562 -20.65 -33.92 17.41
CA PRO A 562 -19.77 -33.92 18.59
C PRO A 562 -18.51 -34.78 18.42
N ASP A 563 -18.52 -35.74 17.50
CA ASP A 563 -17.34 -36.53 17.15
C ASP A 563 -16.35 -35.78 16.23
N VAL A 564 -16.76 -34.60 15.71
CA VAL A 564 -15.94 -33.70 14.91
C VAL A 564 -15.52 -32.49 15.73
N PHE A 565 -16.44 -31.88 16.51
CA PHE A 565 -16.22 -30.65 17.28
C PHE A 565 -16.64 -30.83 18.74
N ALA A 566 -15.72 -30.83 19.66
CA ALA A 566 -16.03 -30.87 21.10
C ALA A 566 -16.21 -29.45 21.70
N SER A 567 -15.81 -28.40 21.01
CA SER A 567 -15.96 -27.01 21.46
C SER A 567 -16.76 -26.19 20.45
N VAL A 568 -17.87 -25.57 20.90
CA VAL A 568 -18.80 -24.84 20.04
C VAL A 568 -19.06 -23.44 20.61
N GLY A 569 -18.86 -22.40 19.77
CA GLY A 569 -19.10 -20.99 20.11
C GLY A 569 -20.15 -20.35 19.21
N GLN A 570 -21.13 -19.68 19.80
CA GLN A 570 -22.23 -19.05 19.11
C GLN A 570 -22.35 -17.58 19.54
N PHE A 571 -22.13 -16.65 18.61
CA PHE A 571 -22.09 -15.21 18.88
C PHE A 571 -23.26 -14.51 18.21
N SER A 572 -24.14 -13.85 18.96
CA SER A 572 -25.29 -13.07 18.47
C SER A 572 -26.14 -13.80 17.42
N ALA A 573 -26.36 -15.11 17.55
CA ALA A 573 -27.12 -15.87 16.58
C ALA A 573 -28.62 -15.58 16.66
N GLY A 574 -29.27 -15.37 15.50
CA GLY A 574 -30.69 -15.07 15.41
C GLY A 574 -31.62 -16.27 15.50
N ILE A 575 -31.10 -17.46 15.76
CA ILE A 575 -31.88 -18.72 15.76
C ILE A 575 -32.87 -18.83 16.92
N PHE A 576 -32.66 -18.12 17.99
CA PHE A 576 -33.54 -18.12 19.17
C PHE A 576 -34.66 -17.09 19.09
N GLY A 577 -34.63 -16.19 18.11
CA GLY A 577 -35.57 -15.09 17.89
C GLY A 577 -34.96 -13.71 18.11
N GLY A 578 -35.81 -12.66 18.20
CA GLY A 578 -35.41 -11.26 18.39
C GLY A 578 -35.41 -10.42 17.12
N ILE A 579 -35.56 -11.04 15.93
CA ILE A 579 -35.69 -10.32 14.64
C ILE A 579 -37.14 -10.45 14.12
N ALA A 580 -37.79 -11.56 14.40
CA ALA A 580 -39.20 -11.82 14.11
C ALA A 580 -39.81 -12.57 15.30
N GLU A 581 -41.14 -12.59 15.39
CA GLU A 581 -41.82 -13.46 16.36
C GLU A 581 -41.43 -14.91 16.09
N ALA A 582 -40.55 -15.45 16.94
CA ALA A 582 -40.13 -16.83 16.85
C ALA A 582 -40.83 -17.64 17.94
N LYS A 583 -41.38 -18.81 17.56
CA LYS A 583 -41.77 -19.80 18.56
C LYS A 583 -40.54 -20.30 19.31
N PRO A 584 -40.65 -20.58 20.62
CA PRO A 584 -39.55 -21.14 21.37
C PRO A 584 -38.98 -22.39 20.65
N MET A 585 -37.65 -22.44 20.46
CA MET A 585 -36.95 -23.52 19.79
C MET A 585 -37.17 -24.84 20.56
N ASP A 586 -37.45 -25.92 19.87
CA ASP A 586 -37.41 -27.27 20.38
C ASP A 586 -35.97 -27.82 20.27
N PHE A 587 -35.26 -27.78 21.37
CA PHE A 587 -33.83 -28.16 21.41
C PHE A 587 -33.62 -29.65 21.11
N GLU A 588 -34.56 -30.54 21.58
CA GLU A 588 -34.44 -31.95 21.33
C GLU A 588 -34.63 -32.30 19.85
N LYS A 589 -35.51 -31.59 19.17
CA LYS A 589 -35.71 -31.75 17.72
C LYS A 589 -34.50 -31.29 16.93
N GLU A 590 -33.93 -30.12 17.29
CA GLU A 590 -32.84 -29.50 16.53
C GLU A 590 -31.48 -30.13 16.85
N VAL A 591 -31.25 -30.54 18.09
CA VAL A 591 -30.04 -31.25 18.58
C VAL A 591 -30.47 -32.47 19.42
N PRO A 592 -30.67 -33.61 18.79
CA PRO A 592 -31.16 -34.81 19.46
C PRO A 592 -30.25 -35.27 20.60
N GLY A 593 -30.84 -35.47 21.78
CA GLY A 593 -30.13 -35.83 23.00
C GLY A 593 -29.64 -34.65 23.84
N MET A 594 -29.80 -33.41 23.37
CA MET A 594 -29.41 -32.25 24.15
C MET A 594 -30.18 -32.11 25.46
N ILE A 595 -31.47 -32.47 25.46
CA ILE A 595 -32.33 -32.39 26.63
C ILE A 595 -32.60 -33.76 27.22
N SER A 596 -32.89 -34.76 26.38
CA SER A 596 -33.26 -36.13 26.83
C SER A 596 -32.07 -36.93 27.35
N ARG A 597 -30.85 -36.60 26.97
CA ARG A 597 -29.59 -37.25 27.36
C ARG A 597 -28.52 -36.22 27.71
N THR A 598 -28.88 -35.26 28.55
CA THR A 598 -28.06 -34.08 28.86
C THR A 598 -26.68 -34.45 29.40
N GLU A 599 -26.56 -35.48 30.27
CA GLU A 599 -25.24 -35.92 30.76
C GLU A 599 -24.33 -36.43 29.64
N GLU A 600 -24.88 -37.14 28.66
CA GLU A 600 -24.13 -37.61 27.50
C GLU A 600 -23.73 -36.45 26.60
N PHE A 601 -24.66 -35.52 26.38
CA PHE A 601 -24.40 -34.29 25.65
C PHE A 601 -23.26 -33.49 26.28
N ASN A 602 -23.30 -33.21 27.58
CA ASN A 602 -22.27 -32.47 28.30
C ASN A 602 -20.91 -33.19 28.25
N LYS A 603 -20.86 -34.53 28.33
CA LYS A 603 -19.61 -35.31 28.22
C LYS A 603 -18.96 -35.26 26.83
N LYS A 604 -19.75 -35.06 25.77
CA LYS A 604 -19.25 -34.96 24.39
C LYS A 604 -18.74 -33.55 24.02
N HIS A 605 -19.14 -32.54 24.76
CA HIS A 605 -18.75 -31.15 24.51
C HIS A 605 -17.83 -30.65 25.61
N ASP A 606 -16.61 -30.24 25.24
CA ASP A 606 -15.67 -29.58 26.17
C ASP A 606 -16.20 -28.22 26.61
N ILE A 607 -16.86 -27.52 25.68
CA ILE A 607 -17.53 -26.25 25.95
C ILE A 607 -18.63 -25.96 24.92
N TYR A 608 -19.79 -25.54 25.40
CA TYR A 608 -20.79 -24.84 24.60
C TYR A 608 -20.89 -23.41 25.10
N TYR A 609 -20.48 -22.45 24.26
CA TYR A 609 -20.37 -21.04 24.56
C TYR A 609 -21.37 -20.22 23.75
N VAL A 610 -22.13 -19.35 24.41
CA VAL A 610 -23.11 -18.45 23.78
C VAL A 610 -22.84 -17.03 24.24
N SER A 611 -22.83 -16.09 23.31
CA SER A 611 -22.73 -14.67 23.64
C SER A 611 -23.66 -13.79 22.81
N CYS A 612 -23.97 -12.60 23.31
CA CYS A 612 -24.79 -11.62 22.62
C CYS A 612 -24.48 -10.21 23.11
N GLY A 613 -24.67 -9.20 22.23
CA GLY A 613 -24.62 -7.80 22.61
C GLY A 613 -25.80 -7.41 23.52
N GLU A 614 -25.58 -6.53 24.47
CA GLU A 614 -26.63 -6.08 25.40
C GLU A 614 -27.69 -5.20 24.73
N GLN A 615 -27.31 -4.50 23.65
CA GLN A 615 -28.21 -3.70 22.83
C GLN A 615 -28.71 -4.48 21.59
N ASP A 616 -28.20 -5.69 21.34
CA ASP A 616 -28.66 -6.54 20.23
C ASP A 616 -30.13 -6.94 20.45
N PRO A 617 -31.04 -6.74 19.49
CA PRO A 617 -32.45 -7.17 19.58
C PRO A 617 -32.63 -8.67 19.94
N ARG A 618 -31.60 -9.48 19.73
CA ARG A 618 -31.60 -10.94 20.02
C ARG A 618 -31.34 -11.27 21.48
N ILE A 619 -30.90 -10.33 22.31
CA ILE A 619 -30.42 -10.60 23.67
C ILE A 619 -31.45 -11.29 24.56
N ASN A 620 -32.71 -10.81 24.55
CA ASN A 620 -33.76 -11.35 25.40
C ASN A 620 -34.13 -12.78 25.00
N ALA A 621 -34.24 -13.05 23.71
CA ALA A 621 -34.51 -14.39 23.19
C ALA A 621 -33.34 -15.35 23.50
N THR A 622 -32.10 -14.87 23.37
CA THR A 622 -30.90 -15.64 23.70
C THR A 622 -30.84 -15.96 25.20
N ARG A 623 -31.08 -14.98 26.08
CA ARG A 623 -31.14 -15.21 27.56
C ARG A 623 -32.22 -16.25 27.92
N ALA A 624 -33.41 -16.14 27.32
CA ALA A 624 -34.49 -17.09 27.57
C ALA A 624 -34.14 -18.50 27.08
N ALA A 625 -33.51 -18.63 25.91
CA ALA A 625 -33.05 -19.91 25.38
C ALA A 625 -31.98 -20.56 26.26
N VAL A 626 -30.97 -19.78 26.67
CA VAL A 626 -29.91 -20.24 27.58
C VAL A 626 -30.49 -20.64 28.95
N GLY A 627 -31.44 -19.89 29.49
CA GLY A 627 -32.13 -20.23 30.73
C GLY A 627 -32.77 -21.64 30.62
N ARG A 628 -33.55 -21.89 29.57
CA ARG A 628 -34.18 -23.23 29.35
C ARG A 628 -33.17 -24.37 29.19
N MET A 629 -32.00 -24.09 28.56
CA MET A 629 -30.92 -25.09 28.45
C MET A 629 -30.33 -25.40 29.82
N LYS A 630 -30.05 -24.40 30.64
CA LYS A 630 -29.52 -24.53 32.00
C LYS A 630 -30.52 -25.27 32.91
N ASP A 631 -31.82 -24.92 32.83
CA ASP A 631 -32.88 -25.56 33.60
C ASP A 631 -32.98 -27.06 33.25
N ALA A 632 -32.62 -27.44 32.02
CA ALA A 632 -32.55 -28.85 31.58
C ALA A 632 -31.19 -29.52 31.91
N GLY A 633 -30.27 -28.83 32.57
CA GLY A 633 -28.97 -29.34 32.96
C GLY A 633 -27.86 -29.25 31.90
N VAL A 634 -28.10 -28.54 30.79
CA VAL A 634 -27.08 -28.35 29.76
C VAL A 634 -25.98 -27.39 30.28
N GLU A 635 -24.73 -27.83 30.19
CA GLU A 635 -23.57 -27.02 30.54
C GLU A 635 -23.29 -26.02 29.43
N VAL A 636 -23.85 -24.80 29.55
CA VAL A 636 -23.68 -23.71 28.60
C VAL A 636 -23.10 -22.48 29.29
N VAL A 637 -22.00 -21.96 28.76
CA VAL A 637 -21.41 -20.68 29.18
C VAL A 637 -22.13 -19.56 28.43
N PHE A 638 -22.64 -18.57 29.17
CA PHE A 638 -23.28 -17.40 28.56
C PHE A 638 -22.62 -16.12 29.03
N GLU A 639 -22.25 -15.28 28.08
CA GLU A 639 -21.68 -13.95 28.32
C GLU A 639 -22.39 -12.89 27.47
N SER A 640 -22.55 -11.69 28.01
CA SER A 640 -23.07 -10.55 27.24
C SER A 640 -22.10 -9.38 27.34
N TYR A 641 -22.05 -8.57 26.29
CA TYR A 641 -21.13 -7.44 26.19
C TYR A 641 -21.90 -6.18 25.80
N PRO A 642 -21.47 -4.99 26.27
CA PRO A 642 -21.99 -3.73 25.75
C PRO A 642 -21.82 -3.66 24.24
N GLY A 643 -22.83 -3.20 23.51
CA GLY A 643 -22.88 -3.09 22.06
C GLY A 643 -24.06 -3.82 21.45
N ASP A 644 -24.29 -3.54 20.16
CA ASP A 644 -25.36 -4.10 19.35
C ASP A 644 -24.87 -5.32 18.54
N HIS A 645 -25.44 -5.57 17.39
CA HIS A 645 -25.11 -6.64 16.45
C HIS A 645 -23.91 -6.27 15.59
N GLU A 646 -22.74 -6.08 16.19
CA GLU A 646 -21.56 -5.48 15.56
C GLU A 646 -20.23 -6.08 16.05
N TRP A 647 -19.14 -5.74 15.36
CA TRP A 647 -17.81 -6.35 15.54
C TRP A 647 -17.19 -6.13 16.93
N GLN A 648 -17.47 -5.03 17.63
CA GLN A 648 -17.01 -4.81 19.02
C GLN A 648 -17.50 -5.89 19.97
N VAL A 649 -18.72 -6.39 19.79
CA VAL A 649 -19.26 -7.52 20.56
C VAL A 649 -18.57 -8.83 20.16
N TRP A 650 -18.41 -9.07 18.87
CA TRP A 650 -17.87 -10.34 18.36
C TRP A 650 -16.38 -10.50 18.61
N ARG A 651 -15.58 -9.42 18.57
CA ARG A 651 -14.18 -9.43 19.00
C ARG A 651 -14.03 -9.90 20.46
N LYS A 652 -14.85 -9.35 21.36
CA LYS A 652 -14.88 -9.75 22.79
C LYS A 652 -15.36 -11.20 22.95
N SER A 653 -16.39 -11.59 22.21
CA SER A 653 -16.91 -12.97 22.20
C SER A 653 -15.86 -13.99 21.76
N PHE A 654 -15.14 -13.73 20.67
CA PHE A 654 -14.07 -14.60 20.21
C PHE A 654 -12.91 -14.63 21.19
N SER A 655 -12.49 -13.49 21.71
CA SER A 655 -11.43 -13.42 22.71
C SER A 655 -11.74 -14.25 23.96
N SER A 656 -12.95 -14.15 24.49
CA SER A 656 -13.37 -14.94 25.65
C SER A 656 -13.45 -16.43 25.33
N PHE A 657 -14.01 -16.80 24.17
CA PHE A 657 -14.10 -18.18 23.72
C PHE A 657 -12.70 -18.80 23.54
N ALA A 658 -11.77 -18.10 22.88
CA ALA A 658 -10.40 -18.57 22.62
C ALA A 658 -9.61 -18.88 23.90
N GLN A 659 -9.90 -18.18 25.02
CA GLN A 659 -9.29 -18.42 26.32
C GLN A 659 -9.83 -19.68 27.04
N LYS A 660 -10.98 -20.19 26.61
CA LYS A 660 -11.68 -21.28 27.30
C LYS A 660 -11.52 -22.64 26.59
N ILE A 661 -11.02 -22.65 25.36
CA ILE A 661 -10.86 -23.87 24.54
C ILE A 661 -9.44 -24.42 24.60
N PHE A 662 -9.29 -25.73 24.48
CA PHE A 662 -8.02 -26.47 24.35
C PHE A 662 -7.06 -26.34 25.57
N GLY A 663 -7.46 -25.70 26.65
CA GLY A 663 -6.62 -25.38 27.81
C GLY A 663 -6.69 -26.39 28.95
N LYS A 664 -7.27 -27.59 28.73
CA LYS A 664 -7.35 -28.66 29.74
C LYS A 664 -6.24 -29.67 29.57
#